data_7c28935c5ad6fc82ced769f94b2e600d
#
_entry.id   7c28935c5ad6fc82ced769f94b2e600d
#
_cell.length_a   1.000
_cell.length_b   1.000
_cell.length_c   1.000
_cell.angle_alpha   90.00
_cell.angle_beta   90.00
_cell.angle_gamma   90.00
#
_symmetry.space_group_name_H-M   'P 1'
#
loop_
_entity.id
_entity.type
_entity.pdbx_description
1 polymer ?
#
loop_
_entity_poly.entity_id
_entity_poly.type
_entity_poly.pdbx_seq_one_letter_code
_entity_poly.pdbx_strand_id
1 'polypeptide(L)'
;MSRKNLFFKVILAGFSLGFILDFTAKFWGEFLWFEEVDYLSVFKGRLWIEVGLALLGLLITVAWLMGNLVIARRHRYLPQHLQNKPPDHLFDLSHQNLPRFSLGLPSLLMLVMGLSLLLGLIIIHYSQIFISYWHWDASQALFSNLPAQFEPHIFEQWIKNFKAYSWKIPVLLILVISIIWNPLIIFSFIALIFGFGFSLLLSSHWASFLQYFHPTSFNQIEPLLNRDISFYIFSLPIAHLLEFWLIGLFSVSFITCSLIYLLSGNSISQGRFPSFSHPQQRHLHGLAGLLMFSCAMRYWLARYELLYSTQGVVFGADFTDVNILKPSYLLLSIIAIFLSIFLIWQSLFSVKKVRPYIDIFLRKIGVLSLIKNRNSRRDKLFADSYSLRVIFTWYLGFAILVVSIIPNLVQQLIVQPNELERELPYIKYSIKYTRQGFNLDKINVETFDPNAKLSYTDIQNNNLTIDNIRLWDKRPLLQTNRQLQQIRLYYEFSDADYDRYSILPDKFLGKFNTGLQKQQVLISPRELNYELVPEKAKTWVNEHLVYTHGYGFTLSPVNRVAEGGLPEFFVKNIGADPRLDQDTTLEVSPRIKNIIPIGKPRLYYGLLTNTQIMTSTKVKELDFPLGNENVYNIYNGEGGIVIGTGWKRLLFAYYLKNWQMLFTDNFTPETKLLFRRNILERVKAIAPFLHYDSNPYLVVADSNSPSIDHNYLYWMIDAYTTSNMYPYSDPEGAGFNYIRNSVKVIIDAYNGKVKFYSLEEDQDPIISTLKQVFPDLFNSIEEMPLTLRQHIRYPVDLFSVQSQHLLTYHMSDPIVFYNREDLWRVPVEIYASKQQPMEPYYLIMRLPTEKTEEFMLMLPFTPASRNNLVAWLAARSDLEHYGSLLLYRFPKQRLIFGPEQVEALINQEPEISEQISLWSRQGSRVIQGNLLVIPIEQSLLYVEPLYLEAEENSLPTLVRVIVASENRIVMRPTLEEALRDVFQAPPIQPDLPLTLPTPEAS
;
A
#
# COMPACT_ATOMS: atom_id res chain seq x y z
N MET A 1 22.89 -50.78 -11.14
CA MET A 1 22.16 -49.61 -10.61
C MET A 1 20.98 -50.11 -9.81
N SER A 2 20.86 -49.80 -8.50
CA SER A 2 19.76 -50.30 -7.68
C SER A 2 18.42 -49.71 -8.17
N ARG A 3 17.33 -50.51 -8.21
CA ARG A 3 15.96 -50.05 -8.60
C ARG A 3 15.51 -48.79 -7.83
N LYS A 4 15.98 -48.61 -6.59
CA LYS A 4 15.71 -47.42 -5.79
C LYS A 4 16.32 -46.15 -6.41
N ASN A 5 17.52 -46.22 -7.01
CA ASN A 5 18.13 -45.05 -7.65
C ASN A 5 17.46 -44.66 -8.97
N LEU A 6 16.90 -45.65 -9.72
CA LEU A 6 16.12 -45.40 -10.93
C LEU A 6 14.79 -44.73 -10.59
N PHE A 7 14.08 -45.22 -9.58
CA PHE A 7 12.82 -44.64 -9.11
C PHE A 7 12.97 -43.20 -8.63
N PHE A 8 14.02 -42.90 -7.85
CA PHE A 8 14.33 -41.54 -7.42
C PHE A 8 14.66 -40.61 -8.58
N LYS A 9 15.41 -41.09 -9.60
CA LYS A 9 15.72 -40.30 -10.80
C LYS A 9 14.46 -40.03 -11.64
N VAL A 10 13.56 -40.97 -11.74
CA VAL A 10 12.27 -40.78 -12.47
C VAL A 10 11.38 -39.78 -11.76
N ILE A 11 11.27 -39.83 -10.44
CA ILE A 11 10.52 -38.85 -9.65
C ILE A 11 11.15 -37.45 -9.80
N LEU A 12 12.46 -37.35 -9.65
CA LEU A 12 13.18 -36.08 -9.80
C LEU A 12 13.00 -35.49 -11.20
N ALA A 13 13.11 -36.32 -12.25
CA ALA A 13 12.87 -35.92 -13.63
C ALA A 13 11.42 -35.47 -13.85
N GLY A 14 10.44 -36.16 -13.25
CA GLY A 14 9.03 -35.79 -13.29
C GLY A 14 8.78 -34.43 -12.62
N PHE A 15 9.33 -34.23 -11.42
CA PHE A 15 9.26 -32.91 -10.74
C PHE A 15 9.93 -31.80 -11.54
N SER A 16 11.13 -32.06 -12.08
CA SER A 16 11.85 -31.08 -12.91
C SER A 16 11.07 -30.73 -14.18
N LEU A 17 10.48 -31.72 -14.85
CA LEU A 17 9.65 -31.50 -16.04
C LEU A 17 8.39 -30.72 -15.69
N GLY A 18 7.71 -31.04 -14.58
CA GLY A 18 6.53 -30.31 -14.11
C GLY A 18 6.86 -28.86 -13.78
N PHE A 19 7.99 -28.62 -13.13
CA PHE A 19 8.46 -27.26 -12.83
C PHE A 19 8.80 -26.47 -14.09
N ILE A 20 9.48 -27.07 -15.07
CA ILE A 20 9.82 -26.43 -16.36
C ILE A 20 8.53 -26.09 -17.13
N LEU A 21 7.55 -26.99 -17.16
CA LEU A 21 6.28 -26.73 -17.82
C LEU A 21 5.51 -25.58 -17.14
N ASP A 22 5.43 -25.57 -15.82
CA ASP A 22 4.76 -24.51 -15.07
C ASP A 22 5.44 -23.15 -15.28
N PHE A 23 6.76 -23.12 -15.19
CA PHE A 23 7.55 -21.91 -15.47
C PHE A 23 7.36 -21.41 -16.91
N THR A 24 7.39 -22.32 -17.87
CA THR A 24 7.24 -21.98 -19.30
C THR A 24 5.83 -21.45 -19.57
N ALA A 25 4.82 -22.07 -18.97
CA ALA A 25 3.43 -21.66 -19.15
C ALA A 25 3.18 -20.26 -18.53
N LYS A 26 3.70 -20.01 -17.34
CA LYS A 26 3.62 -18.69 -16.71
C LYS A 26 4.36 -17.64 -17.52
N PHE A 27 5.59 -17.92 -17.93
CA PHE A 27 6.37 -16.96 -18.72
C PHE A 27 5.65 -16.57 -20.02
N TRP A 28 5.19 -17.54 -20.82
CA TRP A 28 4.51 -17.24 -22.08
C TRP A 28 3.11 -16.67 -21.88
N GLY A 29 2.40 -17.07 -20.81
CA GLY A 29 1.12 -16.47 -20.45
C GLY A 29 1.24 -14.99 -20.11
N GLU A 30 2.23 -14.63 -19.28
CA GLU A 30 2.54 -13.24 -18.94
C GLU A 30 3.04 -12.46 -20.17
N PHE A 31 3.96 -13.04 -20.95
CA PHE A 31 4.49 -12.39 -22.15
C PHE A 31 3.39 -12.00 -23.14
N LEU A 32 2.47 -12.93 -23.45
CA LEU A 32 1.36 -12.68 -24.38
C LEU A 32 0.34 -11.68 -23.80
N TRP A 33 0.17 -11.66 -22.50
CA TRP A 33 -0.72 -10.69 -21.85
C TRP A 33 -0.14 -9.28 -21.87
N PHE A 34 1.17 -9.14 -21.57
CA PHE A 34 1.84 -7.84 -21.66
C PHE A 34 1.95 -7.32 -23.11
N GLU A 35 1.99 -8.21 -24.07
CA GLU A 35 1.91 -7.87 -25.51
C GLU A 35 0.49 -7.35 -25.85
N GLU A 36 -0.57 -7.96 -25.31
CA GLU A 36 -1.96 -7.55 -25.51
C GLU A 36 -2.26 -6.16 -24.92
N VAL A 37 -1.68 -5.83 -23.78
CA VAL A 37 -1.89 -4.53 -23.12
C VAL A 37 -0.91 -3.44 -23.58
N ASP A 38 -0.06 -3.69 -24.55
CA ASP A 38 0.97 -2.78 -25.11
C ASP A 38 2.09 -2.37 -24.13
N TYR A 39 2.32 -3.15 -23.03
CA TYR A 39 3.37 -2.88 -22.03
C TYR A 39 4.47 -3.93 -21.98
N LEU A 40 4.81 -4.52 -23.14
CA LEU A 40 5.84 -5.56 -23.23
C LEU A 40 7.25 -5.06 -22.82
N SER A 41 7.54 -3.78 -23.01
CA SER A 41 8.80 -3.14 -22.59
C SER A 41 8.96 -3.19 -21.07
N VAL A 42 7.88 -2.89 -20.32
CA VAL A 42 7.84 -2.96 -18.85
C VAL A 42 8.08 -4.38 -18.35
N PHE A 43 7.41 -5.37 -18.95
CA PHE A 43 7.59 -6.78 -18.61
C PHE A 43 9.04 -7.26 -18.84
N LYS A 44 9.61 -6.94 -20.01
CA LYS A 44 11.01 -7.30 -20.33
C LYS A 44 11.99 -6.65 -19.37
N GLY A 45 11.86 -5.35 -19.13
CA GLY A 45 12.71 -4.60 -18.18
C GLY A 45 12.68 -5.21 -16.79
N ARG A 46 11.49 -5.46 -16.25
CA ARG A 46 11.26 -6.12 -14.97
C ARG A 46 11.89 -7.51 -14.94
N LEU A 47 11.61 -8.36 -15.94
CA LEU A 47 12.07 -9.75 -15.98
C LEU A 47 13.60 -9.85 -15.98
N TRP A 48 14.29 -9.02 -16.78
CA TRP A 48 15.74 -9.02 -16.83
C TRP A 48 16.37 -8.70 -15.48
N ILE A 49 15.83 -7.72 -14.76
CA ILE A 49 16.32 -7.35 -13.42
C ILE A 49 15.98 -8.41 -12.39
N GLU A 50 14.74 -8.91 -12.37
CA GLU A 50 14.32 -9.99 -11.45
C GLU A 50 15.20 -11.24 -11.60
N VAL A 51 15.38 -11.72 -12.82
CA VAL A 51 16.21 -12.90 -13.11
C VAL A 51 17.69 -12.61 -12.82
N GLY A 52 18.19 -11.43 -13.19
CA GLY A 52 19.55 -11.01 -12.87
C GLY A 52 19.85 -11.00 -11.39
N LEU A 53 18.98 -10.39 -10.58
CA LEU A 53 19.10 -10.35 -9.11
C LEU A 53 18.95 -11.74 -8.48
N ALA A 54 18.01 -12.54 -8.99
CA ALA A 54 17.81 -13.91 -8.53
C ALA A 54 19.07 -14.78 -8.75
N LEU A 55 19.64 -14.73 -9.96
CA LEU A 55 20.86 -15.46 -10.30
C LEU A 55 22.06 -14.95 -9.49
N LEU A 56 22.19 -13.64 -9.33
CA LEU A 56 23.27 -13.03 -8.53
C LEU A 56 23.16 -13.48 -7.07
N GLY A 57 21.98 -13.38 -6.46
CA GLY A 57 21.74 -13.81 -5.08
C GLY A 57 22.02 -15.30 -4.88
N LEU A 58 21.53 -16.15 -5.80
CA LEU A 58 21.74 -17.60 -5.74
C LEU A 58 23.22 -17.95 -5.89
N LEU A 59 23.85 -17.49 -6.98
CA LEU A 59 25.21 -17.90 -7.32
C LEU A 59 26.24 -17.40 -6.29
N ILE A 60 26.16 -16.14 -5.88
CA ILE A 60 27.09 -15.59 -4.89
C ILE A 60 26.91 -16.29 -3.55
N THR A 61 25.67 -16.47 -3.07
CA THR A 61 25.41 -17.10 -1.78
C THR A 61 25.87 -18.55 -1.76
N VAL A 62 25.49 -19.34 -2.78
CA VAL A 62 25.88 -20.76 -2.86
C VAL A 62 27.38 -20.91 -3.05
N ALA A 63 27.99 -20.15 -3.96
CA ALA A 63 29.45 -20.20 -4.19
C ALA A 63 30.23 -19.83 -2.92
N TRP A 64 29.81 -18.80 -2.19
CA TRP A 64 30.40 -18.37 -0.95
C TRP A 64 30.27 -19.44 0.15
N LEU A 65 29.06 -19.91 0.43
CA LEU A 65 28.82 -20.91 1.49
C LEU A 65 29.50 -22.24 1.16
N MET A 66 29.35 -22.75 -0.05
CA MET A 66 29.99 -23.99 -0.49
C MET A 66 31.50 -23.87 -0.54
N GLY A 67 32.04 -22.73 -1.00
CA GLY A 67 33.48 -22.46 -0.99
C GLY A 67 34.06 -22.56 0.41
N ASN A 68 33.41 -21.94 1.41
CA ASN A 68 33.83 -22.01 2.81
C ASN A 68 33.68 -23.43 3.37
N LEU A 69 32.65 -24.19 3.00
CA LEU A 69 32.51 -25.58 3.40
C LEU A 69 33.63 -26.48 2.81
N VAL A 70 34.00 -26.24 1.55
CA VAL A 70 35.13 -26.95 0.92
C VAL A 70 36.44 -26.64 1.63
N ILE A 71 36.70 -25.36 1.96
CA ILE A 71 37.87 -24.95 2.76
C ILE A 71 37.85 -25.62 4.14
N ALA A 72 36.68 -25.57 4.81
CA ALA A 72 36.51 -26.19 6.12
C ALA A 72 36.75 -27.71 6.07
N ARG A 73 36.28 -28.39 5.00
CA ARG A 73 36.52 -29.82 4.78
C ARG A 73 38.00 -30.15 4.59
N ARG A 74 38.74 -29.31 3.86
CA ARG A 74 40.20 -29.50 3.65
C ARG A 74 40.99 -29.33 4.93
N HIS A 75 40.60 -28.45 5.82
CA HIS A 75 41.30 -28.15 7.07
C HIS A 75 40.82 -28.94 8.30
N ARG A 76 39.81 -29.85 8.12
CA ARG A 76 39.31 -30.67 9.23
C ARG A 76 40.32 -31.74 9.62
N TYR A 77 40.33 -32.17 10.89
CA TYR A 77 41.08 -33.33 11.34
C TYR A 77 40.51 -34.62 10.74
N LEU A 78 41.39 -35.53 10.26
CA LEU A 78 41.00 -36.86 9.78
C LEU A 78 40.84 -37.83 10.96
N PRO A 79 39.91 -38.81 10.89
CA PRO A 79 39.81 -39.87 11.90
C PRO A 79 41.07 -40.70 11.94
N GLN A 80 41.52 -41.06 13.15
CA GLN A 80 42.80 -41.79 13.35
C GLN A 80 42.88 -43.16 12.69
N HIS A 81 41.76 -43.84 12.44
CA HIS A 81 41.73 -45.16 11.76
C HIS A 81 41.92 -45.10 10.23
N LEU A 82 41.94 -43.93 9.65
CA LEU A 82 42.27 -43.74 8.21
C LEU A 82 43.79 -43.42 8.02
N GLN A 83 44.54 -43.26 9.10
CA GLN A 83 45.97 -43.04 9.05
C GLN A 83 46.72 -44.40 9.16
N ASN A 84 46.85 -45.15 8.04
CA ASN A 84 47.60 -46.44 7.98
C ASN A 84 49.10 -46.28 8.07
N LYS A 85 49.65 -45.12 8.36
CA LYS A 85 51.06 -44.89 8.76
C LYS A 85 51.09 -43.75 9.74
N PRO A 86 51.76 -43.86 10.89
CA PRO A 86 52.09 -42.70 11.69
C PRO A 86 53.02 -41.84 10.81
N PRO A 87 52.72 -40.55 10.61
CA PRO A 87 53.66 -39.67 9.94
C PRO A 87 54.84 -39.54 10.89
N ASP A 88 56.04 -39.86 10.39
CA ASP A 88 57.34 -39.80 11.15
C ASP A 88 57.64 -38.41 11.76
N HIS A 89 56.82 -37.42 11.41
CA HIS A 89 56.88 -36.07 11.95
C HIS A 89 55.92 -35.79 13.18
N LEU A 90 55.15 -36.76 13.66
CA LEU A 90 54.31 -36.59 14.88
C LEU A 90 55.10 -36.75 16.15
N PHE A 91 56.30 -37.35 16.11
CA PHE A 91 57.21 -37.47 17.28
C PHE A 91 57.98 -36.18 17.60
N ASP A 92 58.06 -35.23 16.67
CA ASP A 92 58.66 -33.92 16.92
C ASP A 92 57.81 -32.92 17.64
N LEU A 93 56.52 -33.29 17.93
CA LEU A 93 55.58 -32.48 18.73
C LEU A 93 55.87 -32.56 20.25
N SER A 94 56.78 -33.38 20.69
CA SER A 94 57.20 -33.51 22.12
C SER A 94 57.96 -32.31 22.64
N HIS A 95 58.48 -31.41 21.79
CA HIS A 95 59.31 -30.27 22.19
C HIS A 95 58.73 -28.91 21.89
N GLN A 96 57.57 -28.82 21.32
CA GLN A 96 56.83 -27.54 21.25
C GLN A 96 55.83 -27.51 22.39
N ASN A 97 56.12 -26.84 23.48
CA ASN A 97 55.23 -26.45 24.58
C ASN A 97 54.16 -25.47 24.07
N LEU A 98 53.21 -25.95 23.22
CA LEU A 98 51.99 -25.24 22.89
C LEU A 98 50.98 -25.53 24.00
N PRO A 99 50.38 -24.53 24.63
CA PRO A 99 49.33 -24.77 25.58
C PRO A 99 48.13 -25.30 24.81
N ARG A 100 47.88 -26.55 24.98
CA ARG A 100 46.72 -27.22 24.41
C ARG A 100 45.50 -26.79 25.21
N PHE A 101 44.73 -25.81 24.68
CA PHE A 101 43.38 -25.54 25.15
C PHE A 101 42.50 -26.73 24.72
N SER A 102 42.43 -27.75 25.56
CA SER A 102 41.58 -28.91 25.30
C SER A 102 40.20 -28.68 25.94
N LEU A 103 39.13 -28.74 25.14
CA LEU A 103 37.75 -28.78 25.64
C LEU A 103 37.47 -30.23 26.04
N GLY A 104 37.04 -30.44 27.30
CA GLY A 104 36.49 -31.71 27.74
C GLY A 104 35.09 -31.94 27.16
N LEU A 105 34.60 -33.17 27.23
CA LEU A 105 33.30 -33.55 26.64
C LEU A 105 32.14 -32.63 27.04
N PRO A 106 31.92 -32.24 28.32
CA PRO A 106 30.79 -31.39 28.67
C PRO A 106 30.83 -30.01 28.00
N SER A 107 32.01 -29.35 28.03
CA SER A 107 32.20 -28.03 27.42
C SER A 107 32.13 -28.07 25.89
N LEU A 108 32.60 -29.15 25.27
CA LEU A 108 32.47 -29.37 23.82
C LEU A 108 31.01 -29.55 23.41
N LEU A 109 30.27 -30.41 24.12
CA LEU A 109 28.86 -30.63 23.85
C LEU A 109 28.04 -29.35 24.05
N MET A 110 28.28 -28.62 25.15
CA MET A 110 27.60 -27.36 25.41
C MET A 110 27.84 -26.34 24.29
N LEU A 111 29.09 -26.22 23.81
CA LEU A 111 29.45 -25.32 22.72
C LEU A 111 28.83 -25.76 21.37
N VAL A 112 28.87 -27.04 21.04
CA VAL A 112 28.28 -27.59 19.81
C VAL A 112 26.77 -27.44 19.84
N MET A 113 26.10 -27.77 20.95
CA MET A 113 24.67 -27.61 21.12
C MET A 113 24.27 -26.13 21.04
N GLY A 114 24.98 -25.23 21.70
CA GLY A 114 24.75 -23.80 21.68
C GLY A 114 24.86 -23.21 20.27
N LEU A 115 25.94 -23.54 19.53
CA LEU A 115 26.13 -23.09 18.15
C LEU A 115 25.10 -23.71 17.18
N SER A 116 24.73 -24.98 17.38
CA SER A 116 23.70 -25.63 16.54
C SER A 116 22.31 -25.04 16.79
N LEU A 117 22.00 -24.72 18.05
CA LEU A 117 20.77 -24.03 18.43
C LEU A 117 20.73 -22.62 17.81
N LEU A 118 21.84 -21.85 17.95
CA LEU A 118 21.93 -20.50 17.35
C LEU A 118 21.77 -20.56 15.82
N LEU A 119 22.40 -21.53 15.16
CA LEU A 119 22.22 -21.74 13.72
C LEU A 119 20.75 -22.05 13.38
N GLY A 120 20.10 -22.91 14.17
CA GLY A 120 18.69 -23.23 13.99
C GLY A 120 17.77 -22.02 14.15
N LEU A 121 18.04 -21.15 15.12
CA LEU A 121 17.32 -19.89 15.31
C LEU A 121 17.49 -18.95 14.10
N ILE A 122 18.72 -18.81 13.61
CA ILE A 122 19.03 -18.02 12.41
C ILE A 122 18.28 -18.59 11.20
N ILE A 123 18.31 -19.91 11.00
CA ILE A 123 17.59 -20.56 9.91
C ILE A 123 16.08 -20.30 10.00
N ILE A 124 15.48 -20.43 11.17
CA ILE A 124 14.04 -20.16 11.36
C ILE A 124 13.72 -18.70 11.04
N HIS A 125 14.52 -17.76 11.55
CA HIS A 125 14.31 -16.33 11.30
C HIS A 125 14.37 -16.00 9.79
N TYR A 126 15.47 -16.39 9.13
CA TYR A 126 15.60 -16.14 7.69
C TYR A 126 14.55 -16.89 6.86
N SER A 127 14.20 -18.13 7.22
CA SER A 127 13.17 -18.88 6.51
C SER A 127 11.79 -18.22 6.62
N GLN A 128 11.44 -17.64 7.76
CA GLN A 128 10.19 -16.88 7.92
C GLN A 128 10.17 -15.67 6.98
N ILE A 129 11.28 -14.94 6.90
CA ILE A 129 11.44 -13.82 5.99
C ILE A 129 11.37 -14.31 4.53
N PHE A 130 12.09 -15.36 4.16
CA PHE A 130 12.06 -15.89 2.79
C PHE A 130 10.65 -16.35 2.36
N ILE A 131 9.89 -16.95 3.28
CA ILE A 131 8.51 -17.37 3.02
C ILE A 131 7.59 -16.15 2.81
N SER A 132 7.80 -15.05 3.52
CA SER A 132 7.00 -13.83 3.32
C SER A 132 7.24 -13.18 1.94
N TYR A 133 8.37 -13.45 1.30
CA TYR A 133 8.66 -13.03 -0.08
C TYR A 133 8.35 -14.10 -1.13
N TRP A 134 7.89 -15.28 -0.70
CA TRP A 134 7.44 -16.32 -1.62
C TRP A 134 5.98 -16.07 -2.00
N HIS A 135 5.74 -15.12 -2.85
CA HIS A 135 4.43 -14.90 -3.44
C HIS A 135 4.49 -15.24 -4.93
N TRP A 136 3.51 -16.03 -5.38
CA TRP A 136 3.34 -16.35 -6.79
C TRP A 136 2.71 -15.18 -7.55
N ASP A 137 2.13 -14.23 -6.82
CA ASP A 137 1.45 -13.06 -7.36
C ASP A 137 2.36 -11.82 -7.17
N ALA A 138 2.84 -11.30 -8.28
CA ALA A 138 3.76 -10.18 -8.31
C ALA A 138 3.17 -8.88 -7.72
N SER A 139 1.85 -8.77 -7.67
CA SER A 139 1.14 -7.60 -7.12
C SER A 139 1.23 -7.48 -5.60
N GLN A 140 1.46 -8.58 -4.88
CA GLN A 140 1.56 -8.58 -3.41
C GLN A 140 3.00 -8.39 -2.88
N ALA A 141 4.01 -8.62 -3.71
CA ALA A 141 5.41 -8.60 -3.29
C ALA A 141 6.00 -7.20 -3.07
N LEU A 142 5.39 -6.16 -3.63
CA LEU A 142 6.01 -4.82 -3.72
C LEU A 142 5.81 -3.91 -2.53
N PHE A 143 4.86 -4.21 -1.67
CA PHE A 143 4.66 -3.52 -0.38
C PHE A 143 5.29 -4.26 0.79
N SER A 144 6.16 -5.24 0.53
CA SER A 144 6.91 -5.89 1.60
C SER A 144 7.90 -4.89 2.21
N ASN A 145 7.64 -4.51 3.46
CA ASN A 145 8.58 -3.73 4.25
C ASN A 145 9.97 -4.38 4.19
N LEU A 146 11.00 -3.56 4.24
CA LEU A 146 12.38 -4.06 4.36
C LEU A 146 12.46 -5.15 5.44
N PRO A 147 13.26 -6.21 5.24
CA PRO A 147 13.36 -7.29 6.21
C PRO A 147 13.75 -6.73 7.58
N ALA A 148 13.03 -7.14 8.62
CA ALA A 148 13.31 -6.71 9.98
C ALA A 148 14.78 -6.98 10.33
N GLN A 149 15.48 -5.93 10.74
CA GLN A 149 16.89 -5.99 11.04
C GLN A 149 17.15 -6.71 12.37
N PHE A 150 18.38 -7.23 12.57
CA PHE A 150 18.79 -7.87 13.84
C PHE A 150 18.87 -6.82 14.96
N GLU A 151 17.76 -6.59 15.63
CA GLU A 151 17.69 -5.76 16.83
C GLU A 151 17.58 -6.63 18.09
N PRO A 152 18.02 -6.13 19.27
CA PRO A 152 17.96 -6.90 20.53
C PRO A 152 16.58 -7.43 20.88
N HIS A 153 15.51 -6.73 20.51
CA HIS A 153 14.14 -7.17 20.75
C HIS A 153 13.72 -8.41 19.91
N ILE A 154 14.45 -8.75 18.84
CA ILE A 154 14.20 -9.99 18.10
C ILE A 154 14.37 -11.21 19.00
N PHE A 155 15.32 -11.20 19.94
CA PHE A 155 15.48 -12.27 20.91
C PHE A 155 14.25 -12.41 21.80
N GLU A 156 13.65 -11.30 22.20
CA GLU A 156 12.39 -11.31 22.96
C GLU A 156 11.23 -11.83 22.12
N GLN A 157 11.12 -11.41 20.87
CA GLN A 157 10.15 -11.96 19.93
C GLN A 157 10.36 -13.45 19.67
N TRP A 158 11.59 -13.91 19.55
CA TRP A 158 11.88 -15.34 19.44
C TRP A 158 11.36 -16.11 20.66
N ILE A 159 11.62 -15.62 21.87
CA ILE A 159 11.14 -16.26 23.11
C ILE A 159 9.59 -16.28 23.14
N LYS A 160 8.93 -15.18 22.79
CA LYS A 160 7.45 -15.12 22.68
C LYS A 160 6.92 -16.08 21.61
N ASN A 161 7.55 -16.12 20.43
CA ASN A 161 7.19 -17.01 19.33
C ASN A 161 7.43 -18.48 19.66
N PHE A 162 8.41 -18.83 20.47
CA PHE A 162 8.60 -20.20 20.95
C PHE A 162 7.49 -20.67 21.90
N LYS A 163 6.98 -19.77 22.73
CA LYS A 163 5.82 -20.07 23.61
C LYS A 163 4.53 -20.26 22.78
N ALA A 164 4.38 -19.50 21.69
CA ALA A 164 3.18 -19.55 20.84
C ALA A 164 3.17 -20.76 19.88
N TYR A 165 4.33 -21.23 19.40
CA TYR A 165 4.44 -22.28 18.36
C TYR A 165 5.35 -23.42 18.80
N SER A 166 4.82 -24.32 19.62
CA SER A 166 5.54 -25.46 20.21
C SER A 166 6.18 -26.43 19.20
N TRP A 167 5.70 -26.51 17.95
CA TRP A 167 6.26 -27.36 16.88
C TRP A 167 7.67 -26.94 16.44
N LYS A 168 8.11 -25.71 16.72
CA LYS A 168 9.46 -25.23 16.40
C LYS A 168 10.54 -25.93 17.24
N ILE A 169 10.19 -26.36 18.44
CA ILE A 169 11.13 -27.04 19.35
C ILE A 169 11.55 -28.41 18.78
N PRO A 170 10.66 -29.34 18.38
CA PRO A 170 11.07 -30.58 17.75
C PRO A 170 11.86 -30.38 16.45
N VAL A 171 11.53 -29.37 15.64
CA VAL A 171 12.31 -29.07 14.43
C VAL A 171 13.76 -28.67 14.77
N LEU A 172 13.95 -27.84 15.78
CA LEU A 172 15.30 -27.48 16.25
C LEU A 172 16.08 -28.70 16.78
N LEU A 173 15.43 -29.58 17.57
CA LEU A 173 16.06 -30.79 18.06
C LEU A 173 16.47 -31.72 16.92
N ILE A 174 15.60 -31.95 15.95
CA ILE A 174 15.90 -32.74 14.75
C ILE A 174 17.10 -32.15 14.00
N LEU A 175 17.13 -30.82 13.83
CA LEU A 175 18.23 -30.12 13.16
C LEU A 175 19.56 -30.31 13.92
N VAL A 176 19.57 -30.16 15.25
CA VAL A 176 20.76 -30.36 16.09
C VAL A 176 21.28 -31.79 15.96
N ILE A 177 20.38 -32.80 16.06
CA ILE A 177 20.74 -34.21 15.90
C ILE A 177 21.30 -34.48 14.51
N SER A 178 20.66 -33.94 13.46
CA SER A 178 21.10 -34.10 12.07
C SER A 178 22.48 -33.48 11.81
N ILE A 179 22.74 -32.29 12.38
CA ILE A 179 24.08 -31.64 12.32
C ILE A 179 25.16 -32.51 12.96
N ILE A 180 24.88 -33.11 14.10
CA ILE A 180 25.84 -33.99 14.79
C ILE A 180 26.06 -35.25 13.96
N TRP A 181 25.04 -35.81 13.30
CA TRP A 181 25.16 -37.03 12.53
C TRP A 181 25.94 -36.86 11.21
N ASN A 182 25.52 -35.89 10.39
CA ASN A 182 26.18 -35.60 9.11
C ASN A 182 26.26 -34.11 8.77
N PRO A 183 27.22 -33.37 9.39
CA PRO A 183 27.26 -31.92 9.25
C PRO A 183 27.45 -31.45 7.81
N LEU A 184 28.22 -32.16 6.97
CA LEU A 184 28.52 -31.72 5.61
C LEU A 184 27.31 -31.74 4.70
N ILE A 185 26.47 -32.78 4.77
CA ILE A 185 25.23 -32.85 3.96
C ILE A 185 24.27 -31.78 4.40
N ILE A 186 24.03 -31.65 5.72
CA ILE A 186 23.10 -30.67 6.28
C ILE A 186 23.52 -29.25 5.92
N PHE A 187 24.80 -28.90 6.06
CA PHE A 187 25.27 -27.55 5.73
C PHE A 187 25.23 -27.26 4.22
N SER A 188 25.45 -28.27 3.37
CA SER A 188 25.24 -28.10 1.93
C SER A 188 23.80 -27.83 1.59
N PHE A 189 22.87 -28.50 2.28
CA PHE A 189 21.43 -28.26 2.11
C PHE A 189 21.03 -26.85 2.62
N ILE A 190 21.55 -26.43 3.76
CA ILE A 190 21.37 -25.07 4.30
C ILE A 190 21.89 -24.03 3.32
N ALA A 191 23.06 -24.26 2.70
CA ALA A 191 23.62 -23.35 1.69
C ALA A 191 22.70 -23.18 0.48
N LEU A 192 22.03 -24.25 0.04
CA LEU A 192 21.04 -24.19 -1.05
C LEU A 192 19.78 -23.43 -0.63
N ILE A 193 19.26 -23.69 0.57
CA ILE A 193 18.09 -22.96 1.12
C ILE A 193 18.37 -21.46 1.21
N PHE A 194 19.53 -21.08 1.75
CA PHE A 194 19.91 -19.67 1.85
C PHE A 194 20.14 -19.04 0.48
N GLY A 195 20.77 -19.79 -0.45
CA GLY A 195 20.92 -19.33 -1.83
C GLY A 195 19.58 -19.05 -2.51
N PHE A 196 18.63 -19.96 -2.37
CA PHE A 196 17.27 -19.79 -2.91
C PHE A 196 16.52 -18.68 -2.18
N GLY A 197 16.59 -18.61 -0.86
CA GLY A 197 15.94 -17.57 -0.08
C GLY A 197 16.45 -16.15 -0.41
N PHE A 198 17.76 -15.96 -0.50
CA PHE A 198 18.31 -14.66 -0.92
C PHE A 198 18.05 -14.34 -2.40
N SER A 199 17.93 -15.35 -3.24
CA SER A 199 17.49 -15.19 -4.63
C SER A 199 16.08 -14.57 -4.68
N LEU A 200 15.15 -15.12 -3.89
CA LEU A 200 13.78 -14.58 -3.76
C LEU A 200 13.76 -13.16 -3.17
N LEU A 201 14.50 -12.94 -2.09
CA LEU A 201 14.57 -11.64 -1.42
C LEU A 201 15.08 -10.54 -2.35
N LEU A 202 16.17 -10.77 -3.06
CA LEU A 202 16.76 -9.76 -3.95
C LEU A 202 15.88 -9.52 -5.19
N SER A 203 15.32 -10.58 -5.77
CA SER A 203 14.44 -10.45 -6.93
C SER A 203 13.14 -9.72 -6.62
N SER A 204 12.57 -9.90 -5.42
CA SER A 204 11.35 -9.19 -5.02
C SER A 204 11.53 -7.67 -4.86
N HIS A 205 12.75 -7.19 -4.65
CA HIS A 205 13.06 -5.76 -4.53
C HIS A 205 13.57 -5.13 -5.85
N TRP A 206 13.25 -5.73 -6.99
CA TRP A 206 13.72 -5.29 -8.31
C TRP A 206 13.43 -3.81 -8.59
N ALA A 207 12.26 -3.30 -8.20
CA ALA A 207 11.89 -1.90 -8.39
C ALA A 207 12.79 -0.94 -7.61
N SER A 208 13.14 -1.28 -6.36
CA SER A 208 14.08 -0.49 -5.54
C SER A 208 15.48 -0.45 -6.15
N PHE A 209 15.94 -1.57 -6.75
CA PHE A 209 17.21 -1.58 -7.47
C PHE A 209 17.19 -0.67 -8.71
N LEU A 210 16.11 -0.67 -9.49
CA LEU A 210 15.98 0.23 -10.63
C LEU A 210 15.97 1.70 -10.21
N GLN A 211 15.22 2.05 -9.18
CA GLN A 211 15.18 3.39 -8.60
C GLN A 211 16.55 3.84 -8.06
N TYR A 212 17.31 2.93 -7.47
CA TYR A 212 18.68 3.21 -7.00
C TYR A 212 19.63 3.63 -8.11
N PHE A 213 19.49 3.07 -9.32
CA PHE A 213 20.33 3.42 -10.47
C PHE A 213 19.90 4.71 -11.19
N HIS A 214 18.68 5.19 -10.95
CA HIS A 214 18.12 6.40 -11.60
C HIS A 214 17.53 7.39 -10.58
N PRO A 215 18.25 7.76 -9.49
CA PRO A 215 17.67 8.56 -8.44
C PRO A 215 17.49 10.01 -8.88
N THR A 216 16.29 10.55 -8.71
CA THR A 216 16.00 11.98 -8.87
C THR A 216 16.14 12.70 -7.53
N SER A 217 16.84 13.84 -7.50
CA SER A 217 17.03 14.62 -6.28
C SER A 217 15.73 15.27 -5.82
N PHE A 218 15.51 15.29 -4.51
CA PHE A 218 14.42 16.07 -3.89
C PHE A 218 14.79 17.55 -3.73
N ASN A 219 16.06 17.92 -4.00
CA ASN A 219 16.59 19.24 -3.77
C ASN A 219 16.37 19.76 -2.33
N GLN A 220 16.23 18.85 -1.40
CA GLN A 220 16.04 19.13 0.02
C GLN A 220 17.01 18.29 0.86
N ILE A 221 17.83 19.01 1.63
CA ILE A 221 18.85 18.41 2.50
C ILE A 221 18.27 18.19 3.89
N GLU A 222 18.39 16.99 4.42
CA GLU A 222 18.05 16.65 5.78
C GLU A 222 19.10 17.26 6.75
N PRO A 223 18.66 17.95 7.84
CA PRO A 223 19.54 18.81 8.64
C PRO A 223 20.50 18.08 9.57
N LEU A 224 20.23 16.85 10.00
CA LEU A 224 21.02 16.10 11.00
C LEU A 224 22.24 15.41 10.39
N LEU A 225 22.10 14.81 9.21
CA LEU A 225 23.11 14.01 8.54
C LEU A 225 23.59 14.62 7.21
N ASN A 226 23.01 15.77 6.80
CA ASN A 226 23.36 16.54 5.62
C ASN A 226 23.32 15.72 4.32
N ARG A 227 22.24 14.95 4.12
CA ARG A 227 21.97 14.17 2.91
C ARG A 227 20.68 14.65 2.26
N ASP A 228 20.65 14.66 0.91
CA ASP A 228 19.39 14.86 0.17
C ASP A 228 18.40 13.73 0.49
N ILE A 229 17.11 14.03 0.50
CA ILE A 229 16.04 13.07 0.81
C ILE A 229 16.06 11.87 -0.14
N SER A 230 16.51 12.05 -1.40
CA SER A 230 16.68 10.97 -2.37
C SER A 230 17.57 9.84 -1.87
N PHE A 231 18.59 10.15 -1.05
CA PHE A 231 19.44 9.13 -0.43
C PHE A 231 18.61 8.18 0.45
N TYR A 232 17.69 8.71 1.24
CA TYR A 232 16.86 7.93 2.17
C TYR A 232 15.85 7.07 1.44
N ILE A 233 15.23 7.59 0.37
CA ILE A 233 14.20 6.90 -0.37
C ILE A 233 14.78 5.87 -1.34
N PHE A 234 15.86 6.17 -2.04
CA PHE A 234 16.37 5.31 -3.12
C PHE A 234 17.61 4.50 -2.72
N SER A 235 18.55 5.07 -1.92
CA SER A 235 19.83 4.43 -1.64
C SER A 235 19.84 3.63 -0.35
N LEU A 236 19.23 4.15 0.71
CA LEU A 236 19.24 3.55 2.03
C LEU A 236 18.54 2.16 2.04
N PRO A 237 17.40 1.93 1.37
CA PRO A 237 16.78 0.61 1.30
C PRO A 237 17.69 -0.47 0.70
N ILE A 238 18.46 -0.13 -0.34
CA ILE A 238 19.42 -1.06 -0.95
C ILE A 238 20.58 -1.36 -0.03
N ALA A 239 21.07 -0.34 0.70
CA ALA A 239 22.11 -0.53 1.70
C ALA A 239 21.69 -1.49 2.83
N HIS A 240 20.42 -1.39 3.27
CA HIS A 240 19.83 -2.31 4.26
C HIS A 240 19.67 -3.73 3.73
N LEU A 241 19.23 -3.91 2.49
CA LEU A 241 19.14 -5.22 1.85
C LEU A 241 20.53 -5.89 1.75
N LEU A 242 21.53 -5.12 1.37
CA LEU A 242 22.92 -5.60 1.28
C LEU A 242 23.47 -5.97 2.67
N GLU A 243 23.24 -5.15 3.67
CA GLU A 243 23.63 -5.41 5.06
C GLU A 243 22.98 -6.70 5.59
N PHE A 244 21.67 -6.85 5.42
CA PHE A 244 20.91 -8.03 5.82
C PHE A 244 21.45 -9.31 5.15
N TRP A 245 21.76 -9.25 3.85
CA TRP A 245 22.36 -10.35 3.11
C TRP A 245 23.75 -10.72 3.64
N LEU A 246 24.63 -9.72 3.84
CA LEU A 246 25.99 -9.94 4.32
C LEU A 246 26.04 -10.50 5.74
N ILE A 247 25.23 -10.00 6.65
CA ILE A 247 25.13 -10.53 8.03
C ILE A 247 24.70 -11.99 8.00
N GLY A 248 23.68 -12.34 7.24
CA GLY A 248 23.22 -13.72 7.10
C GLY A 248 24.29 -14.63 6.52
N LEU A 249 24.92 -14.20 5.43
CA LEU A 249 25.96 -14.94 4.73
C LEU A 249 27.17 -15.24 5.63
N PHE A 250 27.69 -14.22 6.32
CA PHE A 250 28.89 -14.37 7.15
C PHE A 250 28.59 -15.06 8.49
N SER A 251 27.41 -14.84 9.08
CA SER A 251 27.01 -15.54 10.32
C SER A 251 26.85 -17.04 10.09
N VAL A 252 26.15 -17.43 9.03
CA VAL A 252 25.97 -18.84 8.67
C VAL A 252 27.30 -19.47 8.33
N SER A 253 28.18 -18.79 7.56
CA SER A 253 29.54 -19.30 7.24
C SER A 253 30.37 -19.51 8.50
N PHE A 254 30.39 -18.55 9.40
CA PHE A 254 31.20 -18.62 10.64
C PHE A 254 30.75 -19.79 11.54
N ILE A 255 29.43 -19.93 11.74
CA ILE A 255 28.86 -20.96 12.62
C ILE A 255 29.06 -22.34 12.02
N THR A 256 28.74 -22.52 10.71
CA THR A 256 28.88 -23.82 10.04
C THR A 256 30.35 -24.30 9.97
N CYS A 257 31.29 -23.40 9.63
CA CYS A 257 32.71 -23.73 9.65
C CYS A 257 33.22 -24.06 11.08
N SER A 258 32.75 -23.29 12.08
CA SER A 258 33.10 -23.58 13.49
C SER A 258 32.59 -24.96 13.93
N LEU A 259 31.36 -25.32 13.58
CA LEU A 259 30.78 -26.63 13.86
C LEU A 259 31.53 -27.75 13.13
N ILE A 260 31.91 -27.59 11.86
CA ILE A 260 32.71 -28.58 11.12
C ILE A 260 34.04 -28.84 11.85
N TYR A 261 34.71 -27.79 12.31
CA TYR A 261 35.99 -27.94 13.01
C TYR A 261 35.82 -28.59 14.40
N LEU A 262 34.80 -28.21 15.17
CA LEU A 262 34.52 -28.79 16.48
C LEU A 262 34.12 -30.26 16.40
N LEU A 263 33.40 -30.66 15.34
CA LEU A 263 32.95 -32.03 15.09
C LEU A 263 34.01 -32.90 14.37
N SER A 264 35.18 -32.33 14.00
CA SER A 264 36.21 -33.03 13.23
C SER A 264 37.05 -33.98 14.13
N GLY A 265 37.61 -35.02 13.53
CA GLY A 265 38.55 -35.91 14.16
C GLY A 265 37.99 -36.78 15.30
N ASN A 266 36.74 -37.15 15.25
CA ASN A 266 36.02 -37.92 16.26
C ASN A 266 36.03 -37.27 17.68
N SER A 267 36.08 -35.94 17.74
CA SER A 267 36.18 -35.18 19.01
C SER A 267 35.09 -35.57 20.03
N ILE A 268 33.85 -35.85 19.56
CA ILE A 268 32.75 -36.28 20.44
C ILE A 268 33.01 -37.70 20.98
N SER A 269 33.37 -38.66 20.13
CA SER A 269 33.61 -40.05 20.56
C SER A 269 34.84 -40.19 21.42
N GLN A 270 35.85 -39.36 21.25
CA GLN A 270 37.05 -39.30 22.08
C GLN A 270 36.88 -38.45 23.35
N GLY A 271 35.74 -37.73 23.45
CA GLY A 271 35.45 -36.90 24.62
C GLY A 271 36.35 -35.67 24.75
N ARG A 272 37.14 -35.32 23.74
CA ARG A 272 38.14 -34.25 23.84
C ARG A 272 38.37 -33.56 22.49
N PHE A 273 38.37 -32.23 22.48
CA PHE A 273 38.75 -31.42 21.34
C PHE A 273 40.14 -30.83 21.54
N PRO A 274 41.10 -31.13 20.65
CA PRO A 274 42.52 -30.79 20.89
C PRO A 274 42.89 -29.32 20.69
N SER A 275 42.01 -28.46 20.28
CA SER A 275 42.19 -27.06 19.86
C SER A 275 42.12 -26.87 18.33
N PHE A 276 41.88 -25.61 17.91
CA PHE A 276 41.91 -25.27 16.49
C PHE A 276 43.34 -25.24 15.95
N SER A 277 43.61 -25.88 14.80
CA SER A 277 44.87 -25.76 14.08
C SER A 277 45.10 -24.35 13.52
N HIS A 278 46.32 -23.98 13.18
CA HIS A 278 46.62 -22.68 12.59
C HIS A 278 45.83 -22.36 11.33
N PRO A 279 45.63 -23.26 10.36
CA PRO A 279 44.76 -23.00 9.21
C PRO A 279 43.29 -22.77 9.59
N GLN A 280 42.77 -23.54 10.56
CA GLN A 280 41.43 -23.39 11.07
C GLN A 280 41.25 -22.04 11.78
N GLN A 281 42.18 -21.62 12.62
CA GLN A 281 42.16 -20.31 13.26
C GLN A 281 42.19 -19.18 12.24
N ARG A 282 43.07 -19.26 11.23
CA ARG A 282 43.11 -18.24 10.16
C ARG A 282 41.80 -18.14 9.41
N HIS A 283 41.18 -19.27 9.07
CA HIS A 283 39.89 -19.28 8.37
C HIS A 283 38.81 -18.67 9.25
N LEU A 284 38.69 -19.05 10.52
CA LEU A 284 37.71 -18.49 11.45
C LEU A 284 37.95 -16.99 11.72
N HIS A 285 39.21 -16.55 11.83
CA HIS A 285 39.50 -15.11 11.96
C HIS A 285 39.08 -14.32 10.72
N GLY A 286 39.26 -14.87 9.52
CA GLY A 286 38.80 -14.24 8.29
C GLY A 286 37.27 -14.07 8.28
N LEU A 287 36.54 -15.15 8.59
CA LEU A 287 35.08 -15.10 8.65
C LEU A 287 34.56 -14.19 9.78
N ALA A 288 35.18 -14.22 10.95
CA ALA A 288 34.86 -13.32 12.06
C ALA A 288 35.15 -11.85 11.69
N GLY A 289 36.22 -11.59 10.94
CA GLY A 289 36.56 -10.26 10.45
C GLY A 289 35.49 -9.72 9.49
N LEU A 290 35.03 -10.56 8.56
CA LEU A 290 33.92 -10.18 7.66
C LEU A 290 32.58 -9.96 8.39
N LEU A 291 32.30 -10.80 9.40
CA LEU A 291 31.13 -10.59 10.26
C LEU A 291 31.23 -9.28 11.04
N MET A 292 32.41 -8.94 11.56
CA MET A 292 32.62 -7.64 12.21
C MET A 292 32.51 -6.46 11.24
N PHE A 293 32.86 -6.64 9.97
CA PHE A 293 32.62 -5.65 8.92
C PHE A 293 31.12 -5.41 8.71
N SER A 294 30.33 -6.48 8.66
CA SER A 294 28.88 -6.35 8.56
C SER A 294 28.26 -5.68 9.79
N CYS A 295 28.78 -5.98 11.00
CA CYS A 295 28.38 -5.26 12.21
C CYS A 295 28.75 -3.76 12.15
N ALA A 296 29.90 -3.42 11.58
CA ALA A 296 30.27 -2.03 11.37
C ALA A 296 29.31 -1.32 10.40
N MET A 297 28.95 -1.99 9.30
CA MET A 297 27.96 -1.49 8.35
C MET A 297 26.60 -1.30 9.03
N ARG A 298 26.17 -2.26 9.86
CA ARG A 298 24.90 -2.15 10.63
C ARG A 298 24.87 -0.90 11.51
N TYR A 299 25.91 -0.66 12.33
CA TYR A 299 25.99 0.54 13.17
C TYR A 299 26.12 1.83 12.34
N TRP A 300 26.78 1.75 11.19
CA TRP A 300 26.85 2.89 10.28
C TRP A 300 25.47 3.27 9.72
N LEU A 301 24.66 2.27 9.31
CA LEU A 301 23.30 2.47 8.80
C LEU A 301 22.31 2.85 9.91
N ALA A 302 22.46 2.30 11.12
CA ALA A 302 21.61 2.61 12.27
C ALA A 302 21.54 4.10 12.60
N ARG A 303 22.56 4.89 12.24
CA ARG A 303 22.52 6.35 12.39
C ARG A 303 21.47 7.03 11.51
N TYR A 304 21.18 6.47 10.34
CA TYR A 304 20.14 6.97 9.45
C TYR A 304 18.76 6.53 9.89
N GLU A 305 18.67 5.39 10.58
CA GLU A 305 17.43 4.85 11.13
C GLU A 305 16.88 5.67 12.30
N LEU A 306 17.73 6.41 13.01
CA LEU A 306 17.31 7.33 14.08
C LEU A 306 16.26 8.33 13.61
N LEU A 307 16.25 8.69 12.32
CA LEU A 307 15.26 9.60 11.74
C LEU A 307 13.83 9.03 11.69
N TYR A 308 13.67 7.74 11.99
CA TYR A 308 12.40 7.01 12.03
C TYR A 308 12.10 6.45 13.43
N SER A 309 12.78 6.98 14.45
CA SER A 309 12.59 6.58 15.85
C SER A 309 11.17 6.87 16.32
N THR A 310 10.60 5.96 17.12
CA THR A 310 9.30 6.10 17.76
C THR A 310 9.43 6.21 19.29
N GLN A 311 10.65 6.44 19.79
CA GLN A 311 10.93 6.43 21.25
C GLN A 311 10.73 7.81 21.90
N GLY A 312 10.79 8.87 21.11
CA GLY A 312 10.62 10.25 21.56
C GLY A 312 9.16 10.70 21.71
N VAL A 313 8.96 11.98 21.97
CA VAL A 313 7.62 12.63 22.06
C VAL A 313 6.94 12.67 20.70
N VAL A 314 7.70 12.71 19.63
CA VAL A 314 7.27 12.76 18.22
C VAL A 314 8.01 11.71 17.40
N PHE A 315 7.48 11.42 16.23
CA PHE A 315 8.16 10.55 15.27
C PHE A 315 9.42 11.22 14.72
N GLY A 316 10.51 10.44 14.64
CA GLY A 316 11.82 10.89 14.20
C GLY A 316 12.86 10.90 15.31
N ALA A 317 14.06 11.40 15.01
CA ALA A 317 15.15 11.48 15.98
C ALA A 317 14.82 12.46 17.13
N ASP A 318 15.07 12.04 18.35
CA ASP A 318 14.93 12.84 19.58
C ASP A 318 16.29 13.36 20.11
N PHE A 319 16.28 14.04 21.23
CA PHE A 319 17.50 14.55 21.88
C PHE A 319 18.49 13.43 22.21
N THR A 320 18.00 12.31 22.72
CA THR A 320 18.82 11.14 23.12
C THR A 320 19.41 10.47 21.90
N ASP A 321 18.63 10.33 20.82
CA ASP A 321 19.07 9.78 19.55
C ASP A 321 20.25 10.58 18.96
N VAL A 322 20.12 11.90 18.93
CA VAL A 322 21.09 12.79 18.29
C VAL A 322 22.37 12.92 19.12
N ASN A 323 22.23 13.10 20.45
CA ASN A 323 23.36 13.45 21.31
C ASN A 323 24.08 12.22 21.88
N ILE A 324 23.38 11.07 21.99
CA ILE A 324 23.94 9.85 22.58
C ILE A 324 24.02 8.73 21.57
N LEU A 325 22.93 8.34 20.90
CA LEU A 325 22.94 7.16 20.01
C LEU A 325 23.72 7.40 18.72
N LYS A 326 23.53 8.53 18.05
CA LYS A 326 24.26 8.86 16.82
C LYS A 326 25.79 8.80 16.98
N PRO A 327 26.43 9.47 17.98
CA PRO A 327 27.87 9.34 18.21
C PRO A 327 28.26 7.93 18.70
N SER A 328 27.41 7.26 19.47
CA SER A 328 27.66 5.87 19.93
C SER A 328 27.71 4.89 18.77
N TYR A 329 26.77 4.97 17.84
CA TYR A 329 26.77 4.15 16.63
C TYR A 329 27.99 4.41 15.74
N LEU A 330 28.40 5.67 15.59
CA LEU A 330 29.62 6.01 14.89
C LEU A 330 30.85 5.38 15.55
N LEU A 331 30.96 5.50 16.86
CA LEU A 331 32.07 4.94 17.62
C LEU A 331 32.11 3.41 17.53
N LEU A 332 30.95 2.75 17.70
CA LEU A 332 30.82 1.30 17.57
C LEU A 332 31.18 0.81 16.17
N SER A 333 30.76 1.55 15.14
CA SER A 333 31.12 1.26 13.74
C SER A 333 32.65 1.34 13.53
N ILE A 334 33.30 2.40 14.01
CA ILE A 334 34.74 2.57 13.92
C ILE A 334 35.48 1.46 14.66
N ILE A 335 35.05 1.12 15.88
CA ILE A 335 35.67 0.01 16.65
C ILE A 335 35.49 -1.32 15.90
N ALA A 336 34.32 -1.57 15.36
CA ALA A 336 34.04 -2.79 14.59
C ALA A 336 34.86 -2.87 13.30
N ILE A 337 35.10 -1.74 12.60
CA ILE A 337 36.03 -1.68 11.45
C ILE A 337 37.46 -2.05 11.88
N PHE A 338 37.96 -1.46 12.97
CA PHE A 338 39.30 -1.80 13.49
C PHE A 338 39.40 -3.26 13.85
N LEU A 339 38.41 -3.82 14.55
CA LEU A 339 38.36 -5.25 14.87
C LEU A 339 38.26 -6.11 13.60
N SER A 340 37.51 -5.73 12.62
CA SER A 340 37.45 -6.40 11.32
C SER A 340 38.79 -6.45 10.63
N ILE A 341 39.43 -5.29 10.45
CA ILE A 341 40.79 -5.20 9.85
C ILE A 341 41.80 -6.03 10.63
N PHE A 342 41.77 -5.96 11.95
CA PHE A 342 42.64 -6.73 12.81
C PHE A 342 42.47 -8.25 12.63
N LEU A 343 41.22 -8.74 12.61
CA LEU A 343 40.94 -10.16 12.41
C LEU A 343 41.31 -10.64 11.00
N ILE A 344 41.01 -9.83 9.96
CA ILE A 344 41.42 -10.12 8.59
C ILE A 344 42.94 -10.16 8.47
N TRP A 345 43.64 -9.23 9.11
CA TRP A 345 45.11 -9.25 9.17
C TRP A 345 45.62 -10.52 9.82
N GLN A 346 45.06 -10.94 10.96
CA GLN A 346 45.40 -12.21 11.59
C GLN A 346 45.16 -13.44 10.71
N SER A 347 44.14 -13.35 9.84
CA SER A 347 43.85 -14.39 8.84
C SER A 347 44.95 -14.48 7.76
N LEU A 348 45.43 -13.34 7.29
CA LEU A 348 46.39 -13.26 6.16
C LEU A 348 47.86 -13.50 6.62
N PHE A 349 48.24 -12.94 7.75
CA PHE A 349 49.61 -12.96 8.23
C PHE A 349 49.79 -13.89 9.44
N SER A 350 50.96 -14.51 9.56
CA SER A 350 51.24 -15.39 10.69
C SER A 350 51.26 -14.63 12.01
N VAL A 351 50.55 -15.14 13.01
CA VAL A 351 50.42 -14.55 14.37
C VAL A 351 51.75 -14.16 15.03
N LYS A 352 52.84 -14.88 14.71
CA LYS A 352 54.18 -14.60 15.29
C LYS A 352 54.74 -13.21 14.96
N LYS A 353 54.36 -12.61 13.82
CA LYS A 353 54.83 -11.26 13.40
C LYS A 353 54.02 -10.10 13.99
N VAL A 354 52.81 -10.35 14.42
CA VAL A 354 51.84 -9.30 14.87
C VAL A 354 51.85 -9.15 16.40
N ARG A 355 52.25 -10.17 17.11
CA ARG A 355 52.24 -10.26 18.58
C ARG A 355 52.83 -9.04 19.31
N PRO A 356 54.04 -8.53 18.98
CA PRO A 356 54.63 -7.41 19.73
C PRO A 356 53.76 -6.13 19.64
N TYR A 357 53.06 -5.91 18.54
CA TYR A 357 52.22 -4.72 18.33
C TYR A 357 50.92 -4.77 19.13
N ILE A 358 50.38 -5.98 19.31
CA ILE A 358 49.16 -6.19 20.12
C ILE A 358 49.48 -5.96 21.60
N ASP A 359 50.59 -6.49 22.10
CA ASP A 359 50.98 -6.32 23.50
C ASP A 359 51.26 -4.85 23.84
N ILE A 360 51.83 -4.08 22.91
CA ILE A 360 52.02 -2.63 23.06
C ILE A 360 50.69 -1.88 23.09
N PHE A 361 49.76 -2.22 22.20
CA PHE A 361 48.45 -1.58 22.12
C PHE A 361 47.60 -1.86 23.38
N LEU A 362 47.52 -3.10 23.83
CA LEU A 362 46.79 -3.49 25.03
C LEU A 362 47.42 -2.93 26.34
N ARG A 363 48.74 -2.70 26.36
CA ARG A 363 49.39 -1.98 27.45
C ARG A 363 49.02 -0.51 27.47
N LYS A 364 48.91 0.15 26.31
CA LYS A 364 48.55 1.56 26.22
C LYS A 364 47.08 1.82 26.66
N ILE A 365 46.18 0.88 26.43
CA ILE A 365 44.76 1.00 26.82
C ILE A 365 44.52 0.64 28.31
N GLY A 366 45.55 0.20 29.06
CA GLY A 366 45.41 -0.11 30.48
C GLY A 366 44.69 -1.45 30.77
N VAL A 367 44.21 -2.19 29.77
CA VAL A 367 43.53 -3.49 29.94
C VAL A 367 44.43 -4.53 30.53
N LEU A 368 45.77 -4.48 30.28
CA LEU A 368 46.76 -5.39 30.84
C LEU A 368 47.13 -5.10 32.31
N SER A 369 46.79 -3.93 32.83
CA SER A 369 47.03 -3.60 34.24
C SER A 369 46.08 -4.35 35.20
N LEU A 370 44.89 -4.70 34.72
CA LEU A 370 43.90 -5.48 35.45
C LEU A 370 44.26 -6.98 35.58
N ILE A 371 45.25 -7.49 34.78
CA ILE A 371 45.62 -8.88 34.71
C ILE A 371 46.94 -9.16 35.48
N LYS A 372 47.54 -8.16 36.12
CA LYS A 372 48.95 -8.18 36.62
C LYS A 372 49.18 -8.98 37.90
N ASN A 373 48.33 -9.90 38.32
CA ASN A 373 48.59 -10.62 39.58
C ASN A 373 48.64 -12.14 39.46
N ARG A 374 49.47 -12.69 38.50
CA ARG A 374 49.87 -14.11 38.56
C ARG A 374 51.22 -14.34 37.84
N ASN A 375 52.24 -14.60 38.64
CA ASN A 375 53.59 -15.03 38.21
C ASN A 375 53.59 -16.54 37.93
N SER A 376 53.30 -16.97 36.71
CA SER A 376 53.52 -18.35 36.29
C SER A 376 53.95 -18.44 34.83
N ARG A 377 54.95 -19.24 34.51
CA ARG A 377 55.33 -19.55 33.12
C ARG A 377 54.20 -20.15 32.27
N ARG A 378 53.15 -20.71 32.86
CA ARG A 378 51.92 -21.17 32.17
C ARG A 378 51.11 -20.03 31.61
N ASP A 379 51.15 -18.81 32.16
CA ASP A 379 50.27 -17.69 31.81
C ASP A 379 50.66 -16.97 30.50
N LYS A 380 51.92 -17.07 30.06
CA LYS A 380 52.36 -16.49 28.77
C LYS A 380 51.72 -17.11 27.54
N LEU A 381 51.20 -18.29 27.66
CA LEU A 381 50.66 -19.08 26.59
C LEU A 381 49.10 -19.03 26.53
N PHE A 382 48.48 -18.64 27.66
CA PHE A 382 47.03 -18.32 27.69
C PHE A 382 46.72 -16.95 27.09
N ALA A 383 47.70 -16.06 26.96
CA ALA A 383 47.50 -14.68 26.53
C ALA A 383 46.87 -14.52 25.13
N ASP A 384 47.18 -15.41 24.19
CA ASP A 384 46.75 -15.26 22.79
C ASP A 384 45.26 -15.55 22.58
N SER A 385 44.69 -16.54 23.29
CA SER A 385 43.28 -16.88 23.22
C SER A 385 42.44 -16.05 24.20
N TYR A 386 43.02 -15.56 25.27
CA TYR A 386 42.40 -14.69 26.24
C TYR A 386 42.20 -13.27 25.70
N SER A 387 43.14 -12.74 24.92
CA SER A 387 43.05 -11.36 24.41
C SER A 387 41.84 -11.11 23.50
N LEU A 388 41.56 -12.02 22.57
CA LEU A 388 40.40 -11.88 21.67
C LEU A 388 39.09 -12.03 22.42
N ARG A 389 38.97 -13.01 23.33
CA ARG A 389 37.74 -13.17 24.16
C ARG A 389 37.46 -11.92 24.99
N VAL A 390 38.47 -11.37 25.61
CA VAL A 390 38.37 -10.15 26.41
C VAL A 390 37.93 -8.98 25.53
N ILE A 391 38.56 -8.78 24.37
CA ILE A 391 38.21 -7.71 23.44
C ILE A 391 36.75 -7.82 22.98
N PHE A 392 36.29 -9.03 22.60
CA PHE A 392 34.89 -9.24 22.20
C PHE A 392 33.90 -9.03 23.34
N THR A 393 34.22 -9.50 24.56
CA THR A 393 33.37 -9.30 25.73
C THR A 393 33.27 -7.81 26.08
N TRP A 394 34.40 -7.08 26.02
CA TRP A 394 34.43 -5.64 26.22
C TRP A 394 33.65 -4.90 25.14
N TYR A 395 33.81 -5.28 23.86
CA TYR A 395 33.04 -4.69 22.77
C TYR A 395 31.54 -4.89 22.96
N LEU A 396 31.10 -6.12 23.29
CA LEU A 396 29.71 -6.43 23.56
C LEU A 396 29.17 -5.68 24.79
N GLY A 397 29.93 -5.68 25.90
CA GLY A 397 29.57 -4.94 27.11
C GLY A 397 29.49 -3.43 26.87
N PHE A 398 30.45 -2.90 26.10
CA PHE A 398 30.45 -1.51 25.69
C PHE A 398 29.26 -1.18 24.78
N ALA A 399 28.94 -2.04 23.80
CA ALA A 399 27.79 -1.87 22.94
C ALA A 399 26.48 -1.82 23.75
N ILE A 400 26.28 -2.77 24.70
CA ILE A 400 25.10 -2.76 25.59
C ILE A 400 25.06 -1.48 26.43
N LEU A 401 26.18 -1.04 26.94
CA LEU A 401 26.28 0.17 27.76
C LEU A 401 25.83 1.42 26.98
N VAL A 402 26.39 1.62 25.78
CA VAL A 402 26.16 2.85 24.99
C VAL A 402 24.89 2.85 24.17
N VAL A 403 24.34 1.66 23.86
CA VAL A 403 23.10 1.56 23.05
C VAL A 403 21.86 1.43 23.94
N SER A 404 21.97 0.84 25.14
CA SER A 404 20.79 0.59 25.97
C SER A 404 20.84 1.32 27.31
N ILE A 405 21.92 1.20 28.07
CA ILE A 405 21.97 1.71 29.46
C ILE A 405 22.08 3.24 29.49
N ILE A 406 23.05 3.81 28.79
CA ILE A 406 23.28 5.25 28.78
C ILE A 406 22.09 6.02 28.18
N PRO A 407 21.52 5.64 27.02
CA PRO A 407 20.36 6.33 26.47
C PRO A 407 19.19 6.36 27.42
N ASN A 408 18.85 5.22 28.02
CA ASN A 408 17.73 5.15 28.99
C ASN A 408 17.97 6.05 30.23
N LEU A 409 19.20 6.09 30.74
CA LEU A 409 19.56 6.98 31.85
C LEU A 409 19.46 8.44 31.44
N VAL A 410 19.95 8.81 30.27
CA VAL A 410 19.85 10.18 29.75
C VAL A 410 18.39 10.58 29.53
N GLN A 411 17.59 9.69 28.96
CA GLN A 411 16.16 9.95 28.75
C GLN A 411 15.45 10.22 30.08
N GLN A 412 15.63 9.36 31.06
CA GLN A 412 14.94 9.50 32.35
C GLN A 412 15.46 10.65 33.23
N LEU A 413 16.76 10.89 33.26
CA LEU A 413 17.37 11.81 34.21
C LEU A 413 17.62 13.22 33.64
N ILE A 414 17.78 13.36 32.33
CA ILE A 414 18.15 14.62 31.67
C ILE A 414 17.04 15.14 30.78
N VAL A 415 16.43 14.29 29.96
CA VAL A 415 15.42 14.70 28.98
C VAL A 415 14.07 14.89 29.66
N GLN A 416 13.51 13.85 30.28
CA GLN A 416 12.17 13.91 30.88
C GLN A 416 11.95 15.11 31.84
N PRO A 417 12.90 15.52 32.70
CA PRO A 417 12.71 16.70 33.57
C PRO A 417 12.68 18.04 32.80
N ASN A 418 13.24 18.09 31.60
CA ASN A 418 13.36 19.27 30.74
C ASN A 418 12.91 18.98 29.29
N GLU A 419 11.86 18.17 29.15
CA GLU A 419 11.49 17.53 27.89
C GLU A 419 11.19 18.54 26.80
N LEU A 420 10.34 19.52 27.08
CA LEU A 420 9.97 20.55 26.11
C LEU A 420 11.17 21.31 25.54
N GLU A 421 12.09 21.77 26.39
CA GLU A 421 13.26 22.54 25.96
C GLU A 421 14.19 21.68 25.09
N ARG A 422 14.38 20.42 25.48
CA ARG A 422 15.29 19.50 24.79
C ARG A 422 14.73 18.98 23.47
N GLU A 423 13.41 18.71 23.42
CA GLU A 423 12.75 18.14 22.25
C GLU A 423 12.25 19.18 21.26
N LEU A 424 12.19 20.47 21.63
CA LEU A 424 11.67 21.54 20.76
C LEU A 424 12.26 21.57 19.33
N PRO A 425 13.56 21.40 19.08
CA PRO A 425 14.10 21.38 17.72
C PRO A 425 13.61 20.17 16.91
N TYR A 426 13.44 19.01 17.56
CA TYR A 426 13.03 17.77 16.91
C TYR A 426 11.54 17.76 16.62
N ILE A 427 10.72 18.33 17.50
CA ILE A 427 9.30 18.60 17.26
C ILE A 427 9.12 19.47 16.01
N LYS A 428 9.93 20.52 15.86
CA LYS A 428 9.94 21.36 14.64
C LYS A 428 10.23 20.55 13.38
N TYR A 429 11.19 19.63 13.44
CA TYR A 429 11.50 18.77 12.29
C TYR A 429 10.35 17.82 12.00
N SER A 430 9.79 17.15 12.98
CA SER A 430 8.64 16.26 12.78
C SER A 430 7.46 16.99 12.17
N ILE A 431 7.07 18.16 12.69
CA ILE A 431 6.00 18.98 12.12
C ILE A 431 6.29 19.35 10.67
N LYS A 432 7.49 19.88 10.39
CA LYS A 432 7.87 20.33 9.06
C LYS A 432 7.85 19.18 8.05
N TYR A 433 8.53 18.08 8.37
CA TYR A 433 8.70 16.98 7.42
C TYR A 433 7.42 16.13 7.26
N THR A 434 6.59 15.98 8.30
CA THR A 434 5.27 15.35 8.15
C THR A 434 4.37 16.20 7.26
N ARG A 435 4.32 17.52 7.47
CA ARG A 435 3.56 18.40 6.58
C ARG A 435 4.03 18.30 5.13
N GLN A 436 5.33 18.24 4.90
CA GLN A 436 5.91 18.05 3.55
C GLN A 436 5.64 16.65 2.99
N GLY A 437 5.77 15.61 3.79
CA GLY A 437 5.51 14.23 3.38
C GLY A 437 4.10 14.01 2.83
N PHE A 438 3.11 14.66 3.44
CA PHE A 438 1.69 14.57 3.07
C PHE A 438 1.16 15.80 2.30
N ASN A 439 2.03 16.69 1.84
CA ASN A 439 1.68 17.89 1.08
C ASN A 439 0.79 18.89 1.85
N LEU A 440 0.83 18.87 3.19
CA LEU A 440 0.04 19.75 4.05
C LEU A 440 0.65 21.17 4.15
N ASP A 441 1.90 21.31 3.79
CA ASP A 441 2.60 22.60 3.74
C ASP A 441 2.10 23.51 2.60
N LYS A 442 1.49 22.93 1.58
CA LYS A 442 0.88 23.64 0.43
C LYS A 442 -0.58 24.02 0.63
N ILE A 443 -1.19 23.69 1.78
CA ILE A 443 -2.56 24.05 2.09
C ILE A 443 -2.67 25.56 2.23
N ASN A 444 -3.53 26.20 1.43
CA ASN A 444 -3.90 27.59 1.62
C ASN A 444 -4.81 27.73 2.84
N VAL A 445 -4.41 28.53 3.82
CA VAL A 445 -5.17 28.73 5.07
C VAL A 445 -5.80 30.10 5.07
N GLU A 446 -7.12 30.14 5.13
CA GLU A 446 -7.90 31.39 5.16
C GLU A 446 -8.77 31.44 6.41
N THR A 447 -9.03 32.65 6.90
CA THR A 447 -9.98 32.85 8.00
C THR A 447 -11.37 33.08 7.43
N PHE A 448 -12.32 32.25 7.85
CA PHE A 448 -13.71 32.39 7.50
C PHE A 448 -14.51 32.78 8.73
N ASP A 449 -15.06 34.01 8.75
CA ASP A 449 -15.89 34.49 9.83
C ASP A 449 -17.38 34.57 9.38
N PRO A 450 -18.23 33.60 9.74
CA PRO A 450 -19.63 33.58 9.33
C PRO A 450 -20.43 34.65 10.09
N ASN A 451 -20.29 35.90 9.68
CA ASN A 451 -20.90 37.08 10.32
C ASN A 451 -22.22 37.49 9.70
N ALA A 452 -22.42 37.16 8.45
CA ALA A 452 -23.59 37.64 7.72
C ALA A 452 -24.81 36.75 7.94
N LYS A 453 -25.96 37.37 8.13
CA LYS A 453 -27.25 36.66 8.06
C LYS A 453 -27.55 36.39 6.63
N LEU A 454 -27.69 35.13 6.26
CA LEU A 454 -28.17 34.75 4.93
C LEU A 454 -29.58 35.29 4.73
N SER A 455 -29.76 35.89 3.57
CA SER A 455 -31.09 36.29 3.06
C SER A 455 -31.53 35.34 1.94
N TYR A 456 -32.83 35.34 1.64
CA TYR A 456 -33.33 34.59 0.48
C TYR A 456 -32.72 35.08 -0.86
N THR A 457 -32.35 36.35 -0.93
CA THR A 457 -31.67 36.93 -2.10
C THR A 457 -30.27 36.34 -2.27
N ASP A 458 -29.54 36.10 -1.18
CA ASP A 458 -28.22 35.45 -1.24
C ASP A 458 -28.33 33.99 -1.74
N ILE A 459 -29.37 33.28 -1.31
CA ILE A 459 -29.69 31.95 -1.84
C ILE A 459 -29.92 31.99 -3.34
N GLN A 460 -30.71 32.96 -3.82
CA GLN A 460 -30.98 33.14 -5.25
C GLN A 460 -29.72 33.52 -6.06
N ASN A 461 -28.81 34.28 -5.48
CA ASN A 461 -27.55 34.65 -6.14
C ASN A 461 -26.56 33.49 -6.23
N ASN A 462 -26.75 32.41 -5.42
CA ASN A 462 -25.94 31.23 -5.39
C ASN A 462 -26.64 29.99 -5.97
N ASN A 463 -27.51 30.21 -6.99
CA ASN A 463 -28.33 29.16 -7.57
C ASN A 463 -27.60 27.88 -7.94
N LEU A 464 -26.41 27.96 -8.57
CA LEU A 464 -25.64 26.76 -8.95
C LEU A 464 -25.19 25.94 -7.75
N THR A 465 -24.82 26.57 -6.64
CA THR A 465 -24.55 25.85 -5.37
C THR A 465 -25.82 25.18 -4.87
N ILE A 466 -26.93 25.91 -4.83
CA ILE A 466 -28.24 25.38 -4.34
C ILE A 466 -28.74 24.24 -5.22
N ASP A 467 -28.67 24.41 -6.56
CA ASP A 467 -29.08 23.40 -7.53
C ASP A 467 -28.20 22.15 -7.53
N ASN A 468 -27.08 22.16 -6.82
CA ASN A 468 -26.18 21.00 -6.67
C ASN A 468 -26.14 20.48 -5.22
N ILE A 469 -26.98 20.98 -4.32
CA ILE A 469 -27.10 20.40 -2.98
C ILE A 469 -27.59 18.96 -3.10
N ARG A 470 -26.81 18.06 -2.51
CA ARG A 470 -27.08 16.63 -2.56
C ARG A 470 -28.28 16.27 -1.68
N LEU A 471 -29.32 15.73 -2.32
CA LEU A 471 -30.49 15.16 -1.67
C LEU A 471 -30.51 13.62 -1.73
N TRP A 472 -29.68 13.04 -2.61
CA TRP A 472 -29.51 11.61 -2.72
C TRP A 472 -28.12 11.20 -2.27
N ASP A 473 -28.07 10.43 -1.21
CA ASP A 473 -26.85 9.77 -0.76
C ASP A 473 -26.61 8.49 -1.56
N LYS A 474 -25.34 8.06 -1.62
CA LYS A 474 -24.88 6.88 -2.34
C LYS A 474 -25.63 5.61 -1.91
N ARG A 475 -25.79 5.38 -0.58
CA ARG A 475 -26.41 4.15 -0.04
C ARG A 475 -27.91 4.02 -0.40
N PRO A 476 -28.79 5.01 -0.19
CA PRO A 476 -30.19 4.94 -0.64
C PRO A 476 -30.33 4.80 -2.14
N LEU A 477 -29.50 5.50 -2.93
CA LEU A 477 -29.54 5.36 -4.39
C LEU A 477 -29.17 3.95 -4.86
N LEU A 478 -28.14 3.34 -4.28
CA LEU A 478 -27.75 1.96 -4.62
C LEU A 478 -28.83 0.95 -4.26
N GLN A 479 -29.52 1.12 -3.14
CA GLN A 479 -30.69 0.29 -2.80
C GLN A 479 -31.81 0.45 -3.82
N THR A 480 -32.11 1.68 -4.23
CA THR A 480 -33.11 1.96 -5.28
C THR A 480 -32.67 1.36 -6.62
N ASN A 481 -31.40 1.48 -7.00
CA ASN A 481 -30.87 0.88 -8.22
C ASN A 481 -31.02 -0.65 -8.21
N ARG A 482 -30.75 -1.31 -7.09
CA ARG A 482 -30.95 -2.76 -6.95
C ARG A 482 -32.39 -3.17 -7.11
N GLN A 483 -33.34 -2.39 -6.58
CA GLN A 483 -34.77 -2.70 -6.67
C GLN A 483 -35.36 -2.40 -8.05
N LEU A 484 -35.01 -1.26 -8.64
CA LEU A 484 -35.66 -0.76 -9.84
C LEU A 484 -34.89 -0.98 -11.13
N GLN A 485 -33.55 -1.06 -11.04
CA GLN A 485 -32.68 -1.00 -12.21
C GLN A 485 -31.82 -2.27 -12.39
N GLN A 486 -31.87 -3.23 -11.47
CA GLN A 486 -31.12 -4.48 -11.58
C GLN A 486 -31.59 -5.35 -12.76
N ILE A 487 -32.91 -5.37 -13.03
CA ILE A 487 -33.61 -6.03 -14.15
C ILE A 487 -33.43 -7.58 -14.13
N ARG A 488 -32.23 -8.09 -13.91
CA ARG A 488 -31.90 -9.52 -13.76
C ARG A 488 -31.00 -9.71 -12.55
N LEU A 489 -31.11 -10.87 -11.88
CA LEU A 489 -30.39 -11.17 -10.64
C LEU A 489 -28.87 -11.11 -10.81
N TYR A 490 -28.34 -11.47 -11.98
CA TYR A 490 -26.91 -11.50 -12.26
C TYR A 490 -26.32 -10.12 -12.57
N TYR A 491 -27.11 -9.06 -12.66
CA TYR A 491 -26.61 -7.69 -12.73
C TYR A 491 -26.49 -7.13 -11.32
N GLU A 492 -25.38 -6.47 -11.04
CA GLU A 492 -25.13 -5.83 -9.76
C GLU A 492 -24.58 -4.41 -9.95
N PHE A 493 -24.95 -3.53 -9.05
CA PHE A 493 -24.38 -2.19 -8.93
C PHE A 493 -23.33 -2.24 -7.83
N SER A 494 -22.04 -2.23 -8.22
CA SER A 494 -20.91 -2.30 -7.29
C SER A 494 -20.82 -1.07 -6.42
N ASP A 495 -20.95 0.11 -7.03
CA ASP A 495 -20.89 1.39 -6.37
C ASP A 495 -21.70 2.47 -7.12
N ALA A 496 -21.78 3.67 -6.53
CA ALA A 496 -22.31 4.89 -7.15
C ALA A 496 -21.33 6.04 -6.92
N ASP A 497 -20.77 6.56 -7.98
CA ASP A 497 -19.73 7.57 -7.93
C ASP A 497 -20.27 8.97 -8.23
N TYR A 498 -19.78 9.95 -7.47
CA TYR A 498 -20.08 11.37 -7.74
C TYR A 498 -19.23 11.88 -8.88
N ASP A 499 -19.89 12.53 -9.85
CA ASP A 499 -19.25 13.19 -10.97
C ASP A 499 -20.03 14.45 -11.34
N ARG A 500 -19.56 15.22 -12.33
CA ARG A 500 -20.20 16.40 -12.86
C ARG A 500 -20.27 16.37 -14.38
N TYR A 501 -21.43 16.75 -14.90
CA TYR A 501 -21.64 16.94 -16.34
C TYR A 501 -22.27 18.30 -16.61
N SER A 502 -21.90 18.91 -17.72
CA SER A 502 -22.56 20.12 -18.19
C SER A 502 -23.85 19.75 -18.95
N ILE A 503 -25.01 20.12 -18.42
CA ILE A 503 -26.32 19.77 -18.95
C ILE A 503 -27.19 21.00 -19.23
N LEU A 504 -28.30 20.79 -19.91
CA LEU A 504 -29.30 21.86 -20.14
C LEU A 504 -30.02 22.21 -18.82
N PRO A 505 -30.07 23.51 -18.45
CA PRO A 505 -30.71 23.94 -17.22
C PRO A 505 -32.23 23.74 -17.29
N ASP A 506 -32.88 23.63 -16.13
CA ASP A 506 -34.34 23.73 -16.04
C ASP A 506 -34.80 25.18 -16.17
N LYS A 507 -36.07 25.35 -16.62
CA LYS A 507 -36.78 26.64 -16.55
C LYS A 507 -37.10 27.09 -15.11
N PHE A 508 -36.49 26.47 -14.14
CA PHE A 508 -36.66 26.72 -12.71
C PHE A 508 -36.14 28.12 -12.34
N LEU A 509 -36.92 28.94 -11.69
CA LEU A 509 -36.63 30.29 -11.20
C LEU A 509 -36.69 31.47 -12.20
N GLY A 510 -37.39 31.32 -13.32
CA GLY A 510 -37.81 32.50 -14.14
C GLY A 510 -36.70 33.26 -14.87
N LYS A 511 -35.48 32.80 -14.87
CA LYS A 511 -34.37 33.33 -15.69
C LYS A 511 -34.03 32.35 -16.82
N PHE A 512 -34.21 32.78 -18.08
CA PHE A 512 -33.72 32.04 -19.25
C PHE A 512 -32.19 32.04 -19.27
N ASN A 513 -31.57 31.02 -18.72
CA ASN A 513 -30.16 30.82 -18.89
C ASN A 513 -29.96 29.90 -20.11
N THR A 514 -29.38 30.41 -21.18
CA THR A 514 -29.20 29.69 -22.45
C THR A 514 -27.91 28.85 -22.51
N GLY A 515 -27.12 28.87 -21.46
CA GLY A 515 -25.85 28.13 -21.37
C GLY A 515 -25.99 26.76 -20.69
N LEU A 516 -25.02 25.85 -20.93
CA LEU A 516 -24.89 24.61 -20.19
C LEU A 516 -24.47 24.92 -18.73
N GLN A 517 -25.08 24.17 -17.80
CA GLN A 517 -24.77 24.31 -16.36
C GLN A 517 -24.13 23.03 -15.83
N LYS A 518 -23.13 23.16 -14.93
CA LYS A 518 -22.55 22.03 -14.22
C LYS A 518 -23.59 21.41 -13.27
N GLN A 519 -23.84 20.13 -13.43
CA GLN A 519 -24.74 19.35 -12.59
C GLN A 519 -23.99 18.21 -11.95
N GLN A 520 -24.06 18.11 -10.65
CA GLN A 520 -23.53 16.95 -9.93
C GLN A 520 -24.48 15.76 -10.10
N VAL A 521 -23.90 14.61 -10.37
CA VAL A 521 -24.61 13.35 -10.62
C VAL A 521 -23.98 12.20 -9.84
N LEU A 522 -24.78 11.13 -9.68
CA LEU A 522 -24.32 9.82 -9.26
C LEU A 522 -24.40 8.88 -10.47
N ILE A 523 -23.28 8.25 -10.79
CA ILE A 523 -23.16 7.25 -11.84
C ILE A 523 -22.93 5.88 -11.22
N SER A 524 -23.69 4.85 -11.65
CA SER A 524 -23.54 3.48 -11.15
C SER A 524 -23.45 2.52 -12.34
N PRO A 525 -22.33 1.79 -12.51
CA PRO A 525 -22.20 0.75 -13.52
C PRO A 525 -23.09 -0.46 -13.18
N ARG A 526 -23.71 -1.05 -14.22
CA ARG A 526 -24.43 -2.32 -14.09
C ARG A 526 -23.49 -3.44 -14.53
N GLU A 527 -22.74 -3.99 -13.60
CA GLU A 527 -21.77 -5.04 -13.84
C GLU A 527 -22.40 -6.44 -13.80
N LEU A 528 -21.79 -7.38 -14.46
CA LEU A 528 -22.14 -8.80 -14.37
C LEU A 528 -21.47 -9.43 -13.14
N ASN A 529 -22.28 -9.94 -12.23
CA ASN A 529 -21.83 -10.81 -11.15
C ASN A 529 -22.27 -12.25 -11.42
N TYR A 530 -21.35 -13.09 -11.89
CA TYR A 530 -21.66 -14.50 -12.22
C TYR A 530 -22.10 -15.33 -11.02
N GLU A 531 -21.69 -14.97 -9.81
CA GLU A 531 -22.10 -15.68 -8.58
C GLU A 531 -23.63 -15.62 -8.35
N LEU A 532 -24.26 -14.59 -8.86
CA LEU A 532 -25.73 -14.41 -8.76
C LEU A 532 -26.52 -15.11 -9.88
N VAL A 533 -25.85 -15.76 -10.82
CA VAL A 533 -26.49 -16.62 -11.82
C VAL A 533 -27.11 -17.83 -11.12
N PRO A 534 -28.35 -18.23 -11.43
CA PRO A 534 -28.98 -19.40 -10.81
C PRO A 534 -28.15 -20.68 -10.94
N GLU A 535 -28.02 -21.45 -9.88
CA GLU A 535 -27.14 -22.63 -9.82
C GLU A 535 -27.34 -23.62 -10.97
N LYS A 536 -28.61 -23.83 -11.41
CA LYS A 536 -28.93 -24.69 -12.55
C LYS A 536 -28.39 -24.19 -13.89
N ALA A 537 -28.11 -22.88 -13.99
CA ALA A 537 -27.55 -22.26 -15.16
C ALA A 537 -26.03 -22.06 -15.09
N LYS A 538 -25.40 -22.39 -13.96
CA LYS A 538 -23.93 -22.33 -13.81
C LYS A 538 -23.28 -23.52 -14.52
N THR A 539 -23.08 -23.36 -15.81
CA THR A 539 -22.35 -24.33 -16.65
C THR A 539 -21.07 -23.68 -17.18
N TRP A 540 -20.06 -24.46 -17.54
CA TRP A 540 -18.83 -23.96 -18.10
C TRP A 540 -19.07 -23.06 -19.36
N VAL A 541 -20.00 -23.44 -20.21
CA VAL A 541 -20.38 -22.68 -21.40
C VAL A 541 -21.00 -21.33 -21.01
N ASN A 542 -21.89 -21.34 -20.06
CA ASN A 542 -22.54 -20.11 -19.59
C ASN A 542 -21.52 -19.17 -18.90
N GLU A 543 -20.64 -19.73 -18.05
CA GLU A 543 -19.65 -18.96 -17.32
C GLU A 543 -18.62 -18.27 -18.22
N HIS A 544 -18.19 -19.00 -19.26
CA HIS A 544 -17.05 -18.55 -20.05
C HIS A 544 -17.40 -18.05 -21.46
N LEU A 545 -18.57 -18.36 -21.99
CA LEU A 545 -18.94 -18.03 -23.37
C LEU A 545 -20.23 -17.22 -23.49
N VAL A 546 -21.19 -17.30 -22.53
CA VAL A 546 -22.49 -16.67 -22.62
C VAL A 546 -22.59 -15.43 -21.73
N TYR A 547 -22.36 -15.58 -20.43
CA TYR A 547 -22.40 -14.46 -19.47
C TYR A 547 -21.02 -13.79 -19.42
N THR A 548 -20.73 -12.94 -20.39
CA THR A 548 -19.39 -12.39 -20.60
C THR A 548 -19.20 -10.98 -20.09
N HIS A 549 -20.24 -10.16 -20.04
CA HIS A 549 -20.11 -8.73 -19.71
C HIS A 549 -21.35 -8.18 -19.01
N GLY A 550 -21.17 -7.07 -18.31
CA GLY A 550 -22.23 -6.23 -17.79
C GLY A 550 -22.75 -5.29 -18.87
N TYR A 551 -23.91 -4.66 -18.63
CA TYR A 551 -24.52 -3.79 -19.62
C TYR A 551 -25.16 -2.57 -19.00
N GLY A 552 -24.75 -1.39 -19.46
CA GLY A 552 -25.34 -0.13 -19.08
C GLY A 552 -24.88 0.41 -17.73
N PHE A 553 -25.44 1.54 -17.40
CA PHE A 553 -25.25 2.25 -16.14
C PHE A 553 -26.50 3.04 -15.81
N THR A 554 -26.62 3.50 -14.58
CA THR A 554 -27.60 4.52 -14.20
C THR A 554 -26.90 5.85 -13.99
N LEU A 555 -27.54 6.94 -14.37
CA LEU A 555 -27.08 8.31 -14.13
C LEU A 555 -28.20 9.09 -13.48
N SER A 556 -27.96 9.57 -12.26
CA SER A 556 -28.98 10.24 -11.44
C SER A 556 -28.48 11.59 -10.96
N PRO A 557 -29.20 12.70 -11.17
CA PRO A 557 -28.82 13.97 -10.54
C PRO A 557 -28.98 13.89 -9.03
N VAL A 558 -28.04 14.47 -8.28
CA VAL A 558 -28.01 14.36 -6.81
C VAL A 558 -29.12 15.11 -6.10
N ASN A 559 -29.75 16.09 -6.76
CA ASN A 559 -30.68 17.06 -6.18
C ASN A 559 -32.13 16.89 -6.62
N ARG A 560 -32.44 15.85 -7.42
CA ARG A 560 -33.77 15.71 -8.03
C ARG A 560 -34.52 14.51 -7.52
N VAL A 561 -35.86 14.75 -7.35
CA VAL A 561 -36.79 13.77 -6.81
C VAL A 561 -37.93 13.60 -7.83
N ALA A 562 -38.15 12.36 -8.23
CA ALA A 562 -39.28 11.96 -9.07
C ALA A 562 -40.56 11.79 -8.24
N GLU A 563 -41.69 11.55 -8.90
CA GLU A 563 -42.94 11.23 -8.23
C GLU A 563 -42.80 10.04 -7.27
N GLY A 564 -43.41 10.13 -6.10
CA GLY A 564 -43.31 9.10 -5.07
C GLY A 564 -42.05 9.15 -4.24
N GLY A 565 -41.25 10.22 -4.33
CA GLY A 565 -40.03 10.36 -3.52
C GLY A 565 -38.85 9.51 -4.01
N LEU A 566 -38.88 9.03 -5.24
CA LEU A 566 -37.82 8.24 -5.86
C LEU A 566 -36.77 9.15 -6.53
N PRO A 567 -35.53 8.67 -6.76
CA PRO A 567 -34.53 9.44 -7.51
C PRO A 567 -35.00 9.65 -8.97
N GLU A 568 -34.75 10.84 -9.52
CA GLU A 568 -34.84 11.07 -10.97
C GLU A 568 -33.61 10.41 -11.64
N PHE A 569 -33.83 9.84 -12.81
CA PHE A 569 -32.76 9.24 -13.59
C PHE A 569 -32.62 9.99 -14.94
N PHE A 570 -31.40 10.36 -15.25
CA PHE A 570 -31.04 10.81 -16.60
C PHE A 570 -30.77 9.64 -17.55
N VAL A 571 -30.24 8.53 -17.03
CA VAL A 571 -30.08 7.27 -17.75
C VAL A 571 -30.58 6.14 -16.85
N LYS A 572 -31.49 5.32 -17.41
CA LYS A 572 -32.07 4.17 -16.70
C LYS A 572 -32.45 3.07 -17.70
N ASN A 573 -33.06 2.00 -17.23
CA ASN A 573 -33.65 0.90 -17.96
C ASN A 573 -32.80 0.36 -19.11
N ILE A 574 -32.94 -0.91 -19.45
CA ILE A 574 -32.33 -1.53 -20.63
C ILE A 574 -33.44 -1.99 -21.55
N GLY A 575 -33.28 -1.80 -22.86
CA GLY A 575 -34.21 -2.27 -23.85
C GLY A 575 -35.53 -1.49 -23.88
N ALA A 576 -35.49 -0.24 -23.42
CA ALA A 576 -36.66 0.66 -23.47
C ALA A 576 -36.98 0.97 -24.94
N ASP A 577 -38.25 0.96 -25.25
CA ASP A 577 -39.00 1.22 -26.49
C ASP A 577 -38.20 1.13 -27.81
N PRO A 578 -38.49 0.13 -28.69
CA PRO A 578 -37.85 0.00 -30.00
C PRO A 578 -38.12 1.17 -30.98
N ARG A 579 -38.93 2.14 -30.56
CA ARG A 579 -39.18 3.39 -31.31
C ARG A 579 -38.21 4.51 -31.01
N LEU A 580 -37.35 4.36 -29.97
CA LEU A 580 -36.25 5.26 -29.64
C LEU A 580 -35.05 4.93 -30.52
N ASP A 581 -34.34 5.93 -30.98
CA ASP A 581 -33.16 5.93 -31.85
C ASP A 581 -32.35 4.60 -31.85
N GLN A 582 -32.03 4.09 -33.02
CA GLN A 582 -31.29 2.83 -33.23
C GLN A 582 -29.91 2.81 -32.57
N ASP A 583 -29.47 3.96 -32.06
CA ASP A 583 -28.09 4.11 -31.50
C ASP A 583 -28.00 3.97 -29.97
N THR A 584 -29.14 3.95 -29.23
CA THR A 584 -29.09 3.81 -27.77
C THR A 584 -30.04 2.72 -27.29
N THR A 585 -29.53 1.86 -26.42
CA THR A 585 -30.29 0.76 -25.79
C THR A 585 -30.80 1.09 -24.39
N LEU A 586 -30.44 2.25 -23.86
CA LEU A 586 -30.89 2.77 -22.57
C LEU A 586 -31.93 3.89 -22.74
N GLU A 587 -32.81 4.02 -21.77
CA GLU A 587 -33.70 5.17 -21.70
C GLU A 587 -32.92 6.40 -21.22
N VAL A 588 -32.90 7.44 -22.07
CA VAL A 588 -32.10 8.65 -21.85
C VAL A 588 -33.01 9.86 -21.73
N SER A 589 -32.79 10.68 -20.71
CA SER A 589 -33.52 11.94 -20.53
C SER A 589 -33.22 12.92 -21.67
N PRO A 590 -34.24 13.65 -22.18
CA PRO A 590 -34.04 14.68 -23.22
C PRO A 590 -32.98 15.74 -22.85
N ARG A 591 -32.74 15.97 -21.57
CA ARG A 591 -31.78 16.96 -21.04
C ARG A 591 -30.34 16.67 -21.39
N ILE A 592 -30.00 15.40 -21.55
CA ILE A 592 -28.62 14.94 -21.77
C ILE A 592 -28.43 14.26 -23.13
N LYS A 593 -29.53 14.03 -23.89
CA LYS A 593 -29.55 13.19 -25.08
C LYS A 593 -28.46 13.52 -26.12
N ASN A 594 -28.12 14.80 -26.31
CA ASN A 594 -27.09 15.23 -27.29
C ASN A 594 -25.83 15.79 -26.62
N ILE A 595 -25.66 15.57 -25.33
CA ILE A 595 -24.57 16.13 -24.53
C ILE A 595 -23.67 15.01 -24.02
N ILE A 596 -24.29 13.93 -23.50
CA ILE A 596 -23.55 12.78 -22.97
C ILE A 596 -23.68 11.63 -23.98
N PRO A 597 -22.56 11.08 -24.49
CA PRO A 597 -22.62 9.97 -25.43
C PRO A 597 -22.98 8.68 -24.69
N ILE A 598 -24.07 8.03 -25.05
CA ILE A 598 -24.53 6.81 -24.36
C ILE A 598 -24.11 5.54 -25.14
N GLY A 599 -24.44 5.49 -26.44
CA GLY A 599 -24.09 4.39 -27.33
C GLY A 599 -24.53 3.00 -26.85
N LYS A 600 -23.65 2.03 -26.96
CA LYS A 600 -23.82 0.62 -26.52
C LYS A 600 -22.90 0.32 -25.34
N PRO A 601 -23.31 0.61 -24.12
CA PRO A 601 -22.41 0.63 -22.95
C PRO A 601 -22.18 -0.78 -22.39
N ARG A 602 -21.31 -1.55 -23.02
CA ARG A 602 -20.89 -2.88 -22.60
C ARG A 602 -19.70 -2.80 -21.66
N LEU A 603 -19.72 -3.58 -20.56
CA LEU A 603 -18.73 -3.60 -19.49
C LEU A 603 -18.02 -4.97 -19.46
N TYR A 604 -17.01 -5.15 -20.33
CA TYR A 604 -16.16 -6.34 -20.31
C TYR A 604 -15.12 -6.32 -19.19
N TYR A 605 -14.70 -5.13 -18.78
CA TYR A 605 -13.75 -4.89 -17.68
C TYR A 605 -14.40 -4.03 -16.60
N GLY A 606 -14.29 -4.44 -15.34
CA GLY A 606 -14.94 -3.77 -14.24
C GLY A 606 -14.38 -4.17 -12.87
N LEU A 607 -15.09 -3.83 -11.81
CA LEU A 607 -14.70 -4.14 -10.43
C LEU A 607 -15.11 -5.56 -10.01
N LEU A 608 -16.27 -6.03 -10.47
CA LEU A 608 -16.82 -7.35 -10.10
C LEU A 608 -16.40 -8.46 -11.05
N THR A 609 -16.05 -8.12 -12.29
CA THR A 609 -15.73 -9.08 -13.34
C THR A 609 -14.31 -9.62 -13.20
N ASN A 610 -14.15 -10.87 -12.74
CA ASN A 610 -12.83 -11.51 -12.66
C ASN A 610 -12.74 -12.85 -13.40
N THR A 611 -13.86 -13.42 -13.84
CA THR A 611 -13.90 -14.67 -14.60
C THR A 611 -13.23 -14.50 -15.97
N GLN A 612 -12.34 -15.42 -16.34
CA GLN A 612 -11.80 -15.46 -17.71
C GLN A 612 -12.90 -15.87 -18.69
N ILE A 613 -13.00 -15.18 -19.80
CA ILE A 613 -14.00 -15.45 -20.84
C ILE A 613 -13.34 -15.66 -22.20
N MET A 614 -14.02 -16.40 -23.06
CA MET A 614 -13.65 -16.58 -24.46
C MET A 614 -14.73 -16.02 -25.36
N THR A 615 -14.36 -15.05 -26.16
CA THR A 615 -15.24 -14.30 -27.06
C THR A 615 -14.95 -14.69 -28.52
N SER A 616 -15.77 -14.19 -29.44
CA SER A 616 -15.69 -14.52 -30.88
C SER A 616 -15.74 -16.04 -31.12
N THR A 617 -16.65 -16.71 -30.38
CA THR A 617 -16.91 -18.15 -30.48
C THR A 617 -18.11 -18.44 -31.35
N LYS A 618 -18.44 -19.72 -31.57
CA LYS A 618 -19.71 -20.12 -32.23
C LYS A 618 -20.93 -19.82 -31.36
N VAL A 619 -20.75 -19.76 -30.03
CA VAL A 619 -21.80 -19.39 -29.06
C VAL A 619 -21.84 -17.87 -29.00
N LYS A 620 -23.06 -17.31 -29.13
CA LYS A 620 -23.28 -15.87 -28.98
C LYS A 620 -23.33 -15.50 -27.50
N GLU A 621 -22.77 -14.36 -27.19
CA GLU A 621 -22.75 -13.79 -25.85
C GLU A 621 -24.13 -13.17 -25.53
N LEU A 622 -24.58 -13.29 -24.30
CA LEU A 622 -25.75 -12.57 -23.81
C LEU A 622 -25.39 -11.09 -23.71
N ASP A 623 -26.04 -10.25 -24.52
CA ASP A 623 -25.81 -8.80 -24.53
C ASP A 623 -26.67 -8.12 -23.42
N PHE A 624 -27.97 -8.14 -23.59
CA PHE A 624 -28.91 -7.60 -22.61
C PHE A 624 -30.31 -8.23 -22.75
N PRO A 625 -31.13 -8.21 -21.68
CA PRO A 625 -32.53 -8.65 -21.76
C PRO A 625 -33.41 -7.61 -22.41
N LEU A 626 -34.31 -8.06 -23.30
CA LEU A 626 -35.31 -7.22 -23.97
C LEU A 626 -36.69 -7.82 -23.70
N GLY A 627 -37.39 -7.29 -22.72
CA GLY A 627 -38.68 -7.86 -22.28
C GLY A 627 -38.52 -9.31 -21.78
N ASN A 628 -39.20 -10.24 -22.47
CA ASN A 628 -39.12 -11.68 -22.18
C ASN A 628 -38.03 -12.42 -22.97
N GLU A 629 -37.39 -11.76 -23.91
CA GLU A 629 -36.34 -12.28 -24.79
C GLU A 629 -34.98 -11.75 -24.36
N ASN A 630 -33.91 -12.29 -24.98
CA ASN A 630 -32.55 -11.86 -24.79
C ASN A 630 -31.96 -11.41 -26.13
N VAL A 631 -31.23 -10.33 -26.13
CA VAL A 631 -30.39 -9.89 -27.23
C VAL A 631 -29.00 -10.55 -27.10
N TYR A 632 -28.43 -10.94 -28.19
CA TYR A 632 -27.13 -11.61 -28.24
C TYR A 632 -26.15 -10.81 -29.09
N ASN A 633 -24.88 -10.85 -28.68
CA ASN A 633 -23.78 -10.18 -29.32
C ASN A 633 -22.62 -11.14 -29.62
N ILE A 634 -21.66 -10.67 -30.40
CA ILE A 634 -20.34 -11.26 -30.55
C ILE A 634 -19.34 -10.11 -30.40
N TYR A 635 -18.42 -10.25 -29.46
CA TYR A 635 -17.38 -9.25 -29.23
C TYR A 635 -16.56 -8.97 -30.49
N ASN A 636 -16.47 -7.73 -30.89
CA ASN A 636 -15.71 -7.24 -32.03
C ASN A 636 -14.58 -6.28 -31.63
N GLY A 637 -14.31 -6.15 -30.32
CA GLY A 637 -13.26 -5.27 -29.80
C GLY A 637 -11.85 -5.73 -30.14
N GLU A 638 -10.89 -4.84 -29.87
CA GLU A 638 -9.47 -5.09 -30.13
C GLU A 638 -8.80 -5.91 -29.01
N GLY A 639 -9.33 -5.85 -27.78
CA GLY A 639 -8.75 -6.53 -26.63
C GLY A 639 -8.81 -8.05 -26.71
N GLY A 640 -7.99 -8.70 -25.90
CA GLY A 640 -7.92 -10.14 -25.75
C GLY A 640 -6.90 -10.85 -26.63
N ILE A 641 -6.46 -12.01 -26.17
CA ILE A 641 -5.44 -12.83 -26.81
C ILE A 641 -6.10 -13.87 -27.73
N VAL A 642 -5.73 -13.91 -29.01
CA VAL A 642 -6.25 -14.91 -29.95
C VAL A 642 -5.71 -16.30 -29.57
N ILE A 643 -6.64 -17.23 -29.21
CA ILE A 643 -6.33 -18.59 -28.76
C ILE A 643 -7.00 -19.69 -29.60
N GLY A 644 -7.71 -19.33 -30.68
CA GLY A 644 -8.57 -20.24 -31.45
C GLY A 644 -7.90 -21.53 -31.92
N THR A 645 -6.63 -21.50 -32.24
CA THR A 645 -5.87 -22.65 -32.73
C THR A 645 -4.46 -22.75 -32.16
N GLY A 646 -3.90 -23.99 -32.14
CA GLY A 646 -2.49 -24.23 -31.85
C GLY A 646 -2.08 -24.23 -30.41
N TRP A 647 -0.78 -23.92 -30.18
CA TRP A 647 -0.13 -24.03 -28.89
C TRP A 647 -0.65 -23.04 -27.82
N LYS A 648 -1.17 -21.88 -28.21
CA LYS A 648 -1.72 -20.86 -27.30
C LYS A 648 -2.93 -21.41 -26.53
N ARG A 649 -3.79 -22.20 -27.18
CA ARG A 649 -4.93 -22.85 -26.54
C ARG A 649 -4.48 -23.82 -25.45
N LEU A 650 -3.45 -24.64 -25.74
CA LEU A 650 -2.87 -25.56 -24.75
C LEU A 650 -2.20 -24.79 -23.60
N LEU A 651 -1.45 -23.75 -23.93
CA LEU A 651 -0.78 -22.88 -22.96
C LEU A 651 -1.76 -22.30 -21.96
N PHE A 652 -2.83 -21.65 -22.44
CA PHE A 652 -3.79 -20.99 -21.54
C PHE A 652 -4.71 -21.98 -20.82
N ALA A 653 -5.01 -23.15 -21.40
CA ALA A 653 -5.70 -24.20 -20.68
C ALA A 653 -4.90 -24.68 -19.45
N TYR A 654 -3.58 -24.79 -19.57
CA TYR A 654 -2.69 -25.10 -18.45
C TYR A 654 -2.52 -23.92 -17.50
N TYR A 655 -2.25 -22.73 -18.02
CA TYR A 655 -2.00 -21.51 -17.24
C TYR A 655 -3.19 -21.13 -16.35
N LEU A 656 -4.41 -21.16 -16.91
CA LEU A 656 -5.66 -20.83 -16.22
C LEU A 656 -6.29 -22.03 -15.50
N LYS A 657 -5.67 -23.23 -15.61
CA LYS A 657 -6.17 -24.50 -15.06
C LYS A 657 -7.58 -24.86 -15.56
N ASN A 658 -7.92 -24.44 -16.77
CA ASN A 658 -9.21 -24.65 -17.40
C ASN A 658 -9.08 -25.59 -18.58
N TRP A 659 -9.10 -26.92 -18.30
CA TRP A 659 -8.87 -27.98 -19.30
C TRP A 659 -10.00 -28.13 -20.28
N GLN A 660 -11.22 -27.70 -19.94
CA GLN A 660 -12.38 -27.72 -20.84
C GLN A 660 -12.10 -26.92 -22.12
N MET A 661 -11.26 -25.90 -22.06
CA MET A 661 -10.81 -25.15 -23.23
C MET A 661 -10.24 -26.02 -24.34
N LEU A 662 -9.65 -27.19 -24.02
CA LEU A 662 -9.06 -28.09 -25.01
C LEU A 662 -10.10 -28.94 -25.75
N PHE A 663 -11.23 -29.22 -25.09
CA PHE A 663 -12.21 -30.19 -25.56
C PHE A 663 -13.47 -29.55 -26.15
N THR A 664 -13.63 -28.21 -26.03
CA THR A 664 -14.78 -27.52 -26.59
C THR A 664 -14.68 -27.37 -28.11
N ASP A 665 -15.79 -27.65 -28.81
CA ASP A 665 -15.94 -27.44 -30.27
C ASP A 665 -16.46 -26.00 -30.60
N ASN A 666 -16.66 -25.18 -29.56
CA ASN A 666 -17.23 -23.84 -29.70
C ASN A 666 -16.22 -22.81 -30.19
N PHE A 667 -14.92 -23.10 -30.14
CA PHE A 667 -13.90 -22.16 -30.57
C PHE A 667 -13.83 -22.04 -32.08
N THR A 668 -13.55 -20.82 -32.53
CA THR A 668 -13.22 -20.46 -33.93
C THR A 668 -11.74 -20.09 -34.02
N PRO A 669 -11.14 -19.98 -35.20
CA PRO A 669 -9.79 -19.45 -35.31
C PRO A 669 -9.61 -18.05 -34.74
N GLU A 670 -10.66 -17.26 -34.66
CA GLU A 670 -10.67 -15.88 -34.19
C GLU A 670 -11.00 -15.77 -32.69
N THR A 671 -11.22 -16.90 -31.99
CA THR A 671 -11.56 -16.90 -30.55
C THR A 671 -10.49 -16.18 -29.75
N LYS A 672 -10.92 -15.18 -28.99
CA LYS A 672 -10.10 -14.36 -28.10
C LYS A 672 -10.35 -14.74 -26.65
N LEU A 673 -9.29 -14.76 -25.87
CA LEU A 673 -9.33 -14.92 -24.41
C LEU A 673 -9.17 -13.56 -23.75
N LEU A 674 -10.14 -13.18 -22.92
CA LEU A 674 -10.07 -12.01 -22.04
C LEU A 674 -9.91 -12.50 -20.59
N PHE A 675 -8.83 -12.11 -19.93
CA PHE A 675 -8.58 -12.40 -18.53
C PHE A 675 -7.92 -11.22 -17.83
N ARG A 676 -7.78 -11.28 -16.50
CA ARG A 676 -7.47 -10.10 -15.66
C ARG A 676 -8.43 -8.95 -15.99
N ARG A 677 -9.70 -9.27 -15.88
CA ARG A 677 -10.79 -8.35 -16.24
C ARG A 677 -11.13 -7.41 -15.10
N ASN A 678 -10.78 -7.77 -13.86
CA ASN A 678 -10.83 -6.82 -12.75
C ASN A 678 -9.82 -5.70 -12.99
N ILE A 679 -10.30 -4.47 -13.00
CA ILE A 679 -9.51 -3.30 -13.39
C ILE A 679 -8.36 -3.03 -12.42
N LEU A 680 -8.56 -3.23 -11.11
CA LEU A 680 -7.50 -3.04 -10.10
C LEU A 680 -6.41 -4.11 -10.23
N GLU A 681 -6.79 -5.38 -10.45
CA GLU A 681 -5.81 -6.45 -10.69
C GLU A 681 -5.01 -6.19 -11.98
N ARG A 682 -5.69 -5.67 -13.02
CA ARG A 682 -5.09 -5.36 -14.31
C ARG A 682 -4.01 -4.28 -14.18
N VAL A 683 -4.30 -3.16 -13.53
CA VAL A 683 -3.33 -2.06 -13.36
C VAL A 683 -2.20 -2.43 -12.40
N LYS A 684 -2.48 -3.17 -11.33
CA LYS A 684 -1.47 -3.69 -10.41
C LYS A 684 -0.50 -4.67 -11.08
N ALA A 685 -0.96 -5.45 -12.04
CA ALA A 685 -0.09 -6.34 -12.81
C ALA A 685 0.88 -5.56 -13.72
N ILE A 686 0.44 -4.44 -14.31
CA ILE A 686 1.27 -3.59 -15.19
C ILE A 686 2.26 -2.77 -14.37
N ALA A 687 1.79 -2.01 -13.39
CA ALA A 687 2.60 -1.09 -12.58
C ALA A 687 2.42 -1.34 -11.08
N PRO A 688 2.96 -2.46 -10.57
CA PRO A 688 2.78 -2.89 -9.19
C PRO A 688 3.48 -1.98 -8.16
N PHE A 689 4.39 -1.12 -8.58
CA PHE A 689 5.13 -0.17 -7.75
C PHE A 689 4.36 1.13 -7.43
N LEU A 690 3.12 1.28 -7.95
CA LEU A 690 2.20 2.35 -7.59
C LEU A 690 1.21 1.87 -6.54
N HIS A 691 0.80 2.76 -5.67
CA HIS A 691 -0.31 2.55 -4.75
C HIS A 691 -1.60 3.08 -5.40
N TYR A 692 -2.64 2.26 -5.49
CA TYR A 692 -3.89 2.61 -6.18
C TYR A 692 -4.98 3.00 -5.20
N ASP A 693 -5.74 4.05 -5.54
CA ASP A 693 -6.94 4.45 -4.81
C ASP A 693 -7.95 3.29 -4.72
N SER A 694 -8.60 3.16 -3.59
CA SER A 694 -9.57 2.09 -3.34
C SER A 694 -10.90 2.30 -4.06
N ASN A 695 -11.13 3.50 -4.62
CA ASN A 695 -12.38 3.91 -5.24
C ASN A 695 -12.22 4.30 -6.72
N PRO A 696 -12.01 3.32 -7.64
CA PRO A 696 -12.11 3.55 -9.07
C PRO A 696 -13.49 4.03 -9.45
N TYR A 697 -13.62 4.93 -10.42
CA TYR A 697 -14.91 5.49 -10.83
C TYR A 697 -15.13 5.43 -12.34
N LEU A 698 -16.39 5.22 -12.71
CA LEU A 698 -16.82 5.16 -14.10
C LEU A 698 -17.06 6.56 -14.67
N VAL A 699 -16.62 6.80 -15.90
CA VAL A 699 -16.84 8.03 -16.65
C VAL A 699 -17.42 7.69 -18.01
N VAL A 700 -18.37 8.49 -18.47
CA VAL A 700 -18.95 8.41 -19.80
C VAL A 700 -18.49 9.61 -20.62
N ALA A 701 -17.61 9.39 -21.58
CA ALA A 701 -17.06 10.48 -22.37
C ALA A 701 -16.67 10.02 -23.79
N ASP A 702 -16.75 10.92 -24.75
CA ASP A 702 -16.18 10.71 -26.08
C ASP A 702 -14.69 11.08 -26.05
N SER A 703 -13.83 10.10 -26.20
CA SER A 703 -12.38 10.30 -26.21
C SER A 703 -11.81 10.79 -27.55
N ASN A 704 -12.65 11.08 -28.54
CA ASN A 704 -12.28 11.35 -29.93
C ASN A 704 -11.46 10.22 -30.60
N SER A 705 -11.34 9.07 -29.95
CA SER A 705 -10.87 7.85 -30.54
C SER A 705 -12.03 7.19 -31.29
N PRO A 706 -11.82 6.57 -32.46
CA PRO A 706 -12.90 5.86 -33.12
C PRO A 706 -13.42 4.78 -32.17
N SER A 707 -14.57 5.07 -31.54
CA SER A 707 -15.16 4.13 -30.59
C SER A 707 -15.63 2.91 -31.35
N ILE A 708 -15.04 1.77 -31.08
CA ILE A 708 -15.50 0.51 -31.64
C ILE A 708 -16.87 0.22 -31.05
N ASP A 709 -17.85 0.04 -31.90
CA ASP A 709 -19.25 -0.28 -31.53
C ASP A 709 -19.91 0.76 -30.60
N HIS A 710 -19.55 2.03 -30.69
CA HIS A 710 -20.15 3.15 -29.94
C HIS A 710 -20.13 2.92 -28.42
N ASN A 711 -19.00 2.42 -27.85
CA ASN A 711 -18.81 2.34 -26.40
C ASN A 711 -18.01 3.56 -25.90
N TYR A 712 -18.52 4.26 -24.90
CA TYR A 712 -17.97 5.50 -24.35
C TYR A 712 -17.65 5.38 -22.84
N LEU A 713 -17.55 4.15 -22.33
CA LEU A 713 -17.31 3.88 -20.92
C LEU A 713 -15.81 3.76 -20.60
N TYR A 714 -15.36 4.53 -19.64
CA TYR A 714 -13.99 4.52 -19.15
C TYR A 714 -13.98 4.43 -17.63
N TRP A 715 -13.08 3.62 -17.09
CA TRP A 715 -12.75 3.64 -15.68
C TRP A 715 -11.58 4.59 -15.44
N MET A 716 -11.69 5.42 -14.40
CA MET A 716 -10.60 6.22 -13.89
C MET A 716 -10.14 5.70 -12.54
N ILE A 717 -8.82 5.61 -12.36
CA ILE A 717 -8.19 5.19 -11.12
C ILE A 717 -7.07 6.18 -10.79
N ASP A 718 -7.07 6.67 -9.55
CA ASP A 718 -5.95 7.43 -9.03
C ASP A 718 -4.82 6.49 -8.59
N ALA A 719 -3.58 6.86 -8.85
CA ALA A 719 -2.43 6.08 -8.43
C ALA A 719 -1.35 6.98 -7.82
N TYR A 720 -0.85 6.54 -6.67
CA TYR A 720 0.05 7.29 -5.83
C TYR A 720 1.47 6.75 -5.88
N THR A 721 2.43 7.65 -5.78
CA THR A 721 3.78 7.33 -5.35
C THR A 721 3.84 7.42 -3.84
N THR A 722 4.39 6.41 -3.20
CA THR A 722 4.49 6.32 -1.73
C THR A 722 5.89 5.90 -1.30
N SER A 723 6.28 6.30 -0.09
CA SER A 723 7.47 5.81 0.58
C SER A 723 7.26 5.78 2.10
N ASN A 724 7.91 4.84 2.76
CA ASN A 724 8.01 4.80 4.23
C ASN A 724 9.37 5.31 4.73
N MET A 725 10.18 5.89 3.85
CA MET A 725 11.56 6.31 4.10
C MET A 725 11.75 7.83 4.00
N TYR A 726 10.68 8.62 4.20
CA TYR A 726 10.79 10.08 4.28
C TYR A 726 11.21 10.48 5.71
N PRO A 727 12.35 11.18 5.91
CA PRO A 727 12.87 11.47 7.26
C PRO A 727 11.90 12.28 8.12
N TYR A 728 11.79 11.99 9.41
CA TYR A 728 10.94 12.67 10.42
C TYR A 728 9.44 12.67 10.16
N SER A 729 8.97 12.17 9.03
CA SER A 729 7.55 12.18 8.70
C SER A 729 6.82 11.04 9.39
N ASP A 730 5.81 11.40 10.19
CA ASP A 730 5.00 10.46 10.95
C ASP A 730 4.00 9.72 10.06
N PRO A 731 4.01 8.38 9.98
CA PRO A 731 3.06 7.63 9.18
C PRO A 731 1.64 7.56 9.77
N GLU A 732 1.41 7.88 11.04
CA GLU A 732 0.12 7.77 11.75
C GLU A 732 -0.69 6.49 11.40
N GLY A 733 -0.01 5.36 11.16
CA GLY A 733 -0.66 4.08 10.83
C GLY A 733 -0.98 3.86 9.34
N ALA A 734 -0.68 4.81 8.45
CA ALA A 734 -0.93 4.68 7.02
C ALA A 734 -0.03 3.64 6.31
N GLY A 735 1.05 3.20 6.96
CA GLY A 735 2.01 2.25 6.38
C GLY A 735 3.06 2.91 5.46
N PHE A 736 2.90 4.18 5.16
CA PHE A 736 3.84 5.04 4.44
C PHE A 736 3.89 6.42 5.11
N ASN A 737 4.97 7.17 4.88
CA ASN A 737 5.16 8.51 5.43
C ASN A 737 5.44 9.58 4.38
N TYR A 738 5.20 9.24 3.11
CA TYR A 738 5.21 10.13 1.96
C TYR A 738 4.19 9.64 0.94
N ILE A 739 3.40 10.55 0.39
CA ILE A 739 2.41 10.25 -0.65
C ILE A 739 2.26 11.43 -1.61
N ARG A 740 2.15 11.13 -2.92
CA ARG A 740 1.77 12.09 -3.97
C ARG A 740 0.77 11.48 -4.92
N ASN A 741 -0.18 12.27 -5.36
CA ASN A 741 -1.12 11.90 -6.42
C ASN A 741 -0.45 12.12 -7.78
N SER A 742 0.35 11.16 -8.20
CA SER A 742 1.27 11.36 -9.31
C SER A 742 0.76 10.83 -10.65
N VAL A 743 -0.24 9.95 -10.63
CA VAL A 743 -0.69 9.26 -11.85
C VAL A 743 -2.21 9.13 -11.89
N LYS A 744 -2.79 9.39 -13.07
CA LYS A 744 -4.18 9.04 -13.43
C LYS A 744 -4.16 7.88 -14.40
N VAL A 745 -4.92 6.84 -14.11
CA VAL A 745 -5.03 5.65 -14.96
C VAL A 745 -6.41 5.61 -15.59
N ILE A 746 -6.44 5.47 -16.92
CA ILE A 746 -7.66 5.33 -17.70
C ILE A 746 -7.72 3.92 -18.25
N ILE A 747 -8.87 3.28 -18.11
CA ILE A 747 -9.11 1.93 -18.64
C ILE A 747 -10.37 1.97 -19.50
N ASP A 748 -10.26 1.54 -20.74
CA ASP A 748 -11.41 1.32 -21.61
C ASP A 748 -12.21 0.10 -21.11
N ALA A 749 -13.46 0.33 -20.71
CA ALA A 749 -14.32 -0.72 -20.15
C ALA A 749 -14.71 -1.82 -21.16
N TYR A 750 -14.57 -1.55 -22.47
CA TYR A 750 -14.87 -2.49 -23.54
C TYR A 750 -13.62 -3.29 -23.99
N ASN A 751 -12.52 -2.60 -24.31
CA ASN A 751 -11.30 -3.21 -24.83
C ASN A 751 -10.28 -3.59 -23.75
N GLY A 752 -10.38 -3.02 -22.54
CA GLY A 752 -9.43 -3.23 -21.47
C GLY A 752 -8.08 -2.54 -21.70
N LYS A 753 -7.97 -1.63 -22.67
CA LYS A 753 -6.77 -0.82 -22.87
C LYS A 753 -6.53 0.07 -21.66
N VAL A 754 -5.30 0.11 -21.18
CA VAL A 754 -4.89 0.90 -20.01
C VAL A 754 -3.94 1.99 -20.47
N LYS A 755 -4.11 3.20 -19.93
CA LYS A 755 -3.16 4.31 -20.13
C LYS A 755 -2.86 4.97 -18.80
N PHE A 756 -1.59 5.19 -18.51
CA PHE A 756 -1.10 5.89 -17.34
C PHE A 756 -0.70 7.30 -17.72
N TYR A 757 -1.29 8.29 -17.05
CA TYR A 757 -0.99 9.70 -17.28
C TYR A 757 -0.33 10.29 -16.03
N SER A 758 0.90 10.79 -16.16
CA SER A 758 1.59 11.46 -15.05
C SER A 758 1.12 12.89 -14.90
N LEU A 759 0.84 13.26 -13.67
CA LEU A 759 0.66 14.64 -13.22
C LEU A 759 2.03 15.31 -13.09
N GLU A 760 2.06 16.63 -12.82
CA GLU A 760 3.23 17.48 -12.75
C GLU A 760 4.52 16.82 -12.23
N GLU A 761 5.49 16.63 -13.11
CA GLU A 761 6.74 15.90 -12.83
C GLU A 761 7.66 16.63 -11.85
N ASP A 762 7.64 17.96 -11.88
CA ASP A 762 8.51 18.82 -11.06
C ASP A 762 8.18 18.75 -9.56
N GLN A 763 7.03 18.23 -9.18
CA GLN A 763 6.58 18.18 -7.80
C GLN A 763 6.83 16.83 -7.10
N ASP A 764 7.12 15.77 -7.87
CA ASP A 764 7.36 14.42 -7.31
C ASP A 764 8.59 13.74 -7.90
N PRO A 765 9.72 13.72 -7.19
CA PRO A 765 10.93 13.05 -7.64
C PRO A 765 10.79 11.52 -7.81
N ILE A 766 9.81 10.88 -7.15
CA ILE A 766 9.60 9.44 -7.30
C ILE A 766 9.02 9.13 -8.68
N ILE A 767 8.00 9.89 -9.15
CA ILE A 767 7.45 9.68 -10.49
C ILE A 767 8.49 10.02 -11.57
N SER A 768 9.29 11.06 -11.36
CA SER A 768 10.39 11.43 -12.28
C SER A 768 11.43 10.30 -12.40
N THR A 769 11.75 9.64 -11.29
CA THR A 769 12.59 8.44 -11.27
C THR A 769 11.92 7.28 -12.04
N LEU A 770 10.63 7.01 -11.79
CA LEU A 770 9.90 5.94 -12.45
C LEU A 770 9.77 6.15 -13.97
N LYS A 771 9.62 7.39 -14.43
CA LYS A 771 9.64 7.73 -15.87
C LYS A 771 10.99 7.47 -16.53
N GLN A 772 12.09 7.73 -15.85
CA GLN A 772 13.42 7.37 -16.35
C GLN A 772 13.61 5.86 -16.47
N VAL A 773 13.03 5.10 -15.52
CA VAL A 773 13.10 3.64 -15.51
C VAL A 773 12.18 3.03 -16.58
N PHE A 774 10.98 3.57 -16.75
CA PHE A 774 9.93 3.09 -17.66
C PHE A 774 9.41 4.22 -18.56
N PRO A 775 10.20 4.64 -19.57
CA PRO A 775 9.83 5.79 -20.40
C PRO A 775 8.56 5.57 -21.23
N ASP A 776 8.24 4.32 -21.59
CA ASP A 776 7.07 3.98 -22.40
C ASP A 776 5.79 3.77 -21.56
N LEU A 777 5.86 3.85 -20.22
CA LEU A 777 4.71 3.56 -19.37
C LEU A 777 3.82 4.78 -19.16
N PHE A 778 4.42 5.96 -19.01
CA PHE A 778 3.72 7.17 -18.60
C PHE A 778 3.59 8.17 -19.72
N ASN A 779 2.37 8.54 -20.06
CA ASN A 779 2.06 9.68 -20.92
C ASN A 779 1.97 10.96 -20.09
N SER A 780 2.10 12.12 -20.74
CA SER A 780 1.81 13.40 -20.04
C SER A 780 0.31 13.58 -19.84
N ILE A 781 -0.10 14.27 -18.78
CA ILE A 781 -1.52 14.58 -18.52
C ILE A 781 -2.13 15.44 -19.64
N GLU A 782 -1.32 16.22 -20.34
CA GLU A 782 -1.75 17.02 -21.50
C GLU A 782 -2.19 16.18 -22.70
N GLU A 783 -1.72 14.93 -22.79
CA GLU A 783 -2.12 13.99 -23.85
C GLU A 783 -3.47 13.31 -23.55
N MET A 784 -3.99 13.46 -22.31
CA MET A 784 -5.31 12.95 -21.97
C MET A 784 -6.39 13.74 -22.72
N PRO A 785 -7.34 13.06 -23.38
CA PRO A 785 -8.48 13.73 -24.01
C PRO A 785 -9.19 14.69 -23.04
N LEU A 786 -9.47 15.91 -23.50
CA LEU A 786 -10.10 16.94 -22.64
C LEU A 786 -11.42 16.47 -22.05
N THR A 787 -12.20 15.71 -22.82
CA THR A 787 -13.48 15.12 -22.40
C THR A 787 -13.33 14.18 -21.20
N LEU A 788 -12.23 13.45 -21.11
CA LEU A 788 -11.90 12.63 -19.94
C LEU A 788 -11.27 13.48 -18.83
N ARG A 789 -10.40 14.41 -19.19
CA ARG A 789 -9.69 15.26 -18.24
C ARG A 789 -10.64 16.12 -17.39
N GLN A 790 -11.79 16.50 -17.92
CA GLN A 790 -12.83 17.27 -17.21
C GLN A 790 -13.49 16.48 -16.06
N HIS A 791 -13.38 15.14 -16.04
CA HIS A 791 -13.90 14.27 -15.00
C HIS A 791 -12.90 13.89 -13.92
N ILE A 792 -11.65 14.40 -14.00
CA ILE A 792 -10.66 14.23 -12.94
C ILE A 792 -11.19 14.86 -11.65
N ARG A 793 -11.15 14.09 -10.55
CA ARG A 793 -11.55 14.55 -9.21
C ARG A 793 -10.42 14.36 -8.20
N TYR A 794 -10.46 15.09 -7.10
CA TYR A 794 -9.52 14.88 -6.01
C TYR A 794 -9.84 13.55 -5.32
N PRO A 795 -8.86 12.63 -5.14
CA PRO A 795 -9.14 11.27 -4.67
C PRO A 795 -9.44 11.23 -3.16
N VAL A 796 -10.41 10.38 -2.79
CA VAL A 796 -10.92 10.29 -1.42
C VAL A 796 -9.88 9.70 -0.46
N ASP A 797 -9.13 8.68 -0.88
CA ASP A 797 -8.12 8.03 -0.03
C ASP A 797 -7.00 9.01 0.34
N LEU A 798 -6.48 9.75 -0.63
CA LEU A 798 -5.47 10.78 -0.37
C LEU A 798 -6.00 11.87 0.56
N PHE A 799 -7.21 12.36 0.29
CA PHE A 799 -7.85 13.39 1.10
C PHE A 799 -8.06 12.92 2.55
N SER A 800 -8.46 11.67 2.73
CA SER A 800 -8.66 11.06 4.04
C SER A 800 -7.34 10.96 4.82
N VAL A 801 -6.27 10.52 4.18
CA VAL A 801 -4.92 10.47 4.78
C VAL A 801 -4.44 11.87 5.17
N GLN A 802 -4.61 12.86 4.29
CA GLN A 802 -4.24 14.25 4.56
C GLN A 802 -5.08 14.87 5.68
N SER A 803 -6.38 14.60 5.69
CA SER A 803 -7.30 15.03 6.74
C SER A 803 -6.92 14.46 8.09
N GLN A 804 -6.59 13.16 8.15
CA GLN A 804 -6.16 12.50 9.37
C GLN A 804 -4.89 13.15 9.96
N HIS A 805 -3.87 13.35 9.15
CA HIS A 805 -2.64 14.03 9.59
C HIS A 805 -2.90 15.49 9.98
N LEU A 806 -3.83 16.16 9.31
CA LEU A 806 -4.16 17.56 9.61
C LEU A 806 -4.76 17.72 11.00
N LEU A 807 -5.43 16.70 11.58
CA LEU A 807 -6.00 16.75 12.93
C LEU A 807 -4.97 17.13 14.00
N THR A 808 -3.72 16.73 13.81
CA THR A 808 -2.59 17.00 14.71
C THR A 808 -1.62 18.02 14.11
N TYR A 809 -1.24 17.84 12.85
CA TYR A 809 -0.17 18.62 12.20
C TYR A 809 -0.61 19.97 11.62
N HIS A 810 -1.86 20.41 11.83
CA HIS A 810 -2.26 21.82 11.61
C HIS A 810 -1.60 22.75 12.62
N MET A 811 -1.25 22.26 13.82
CA MET A 811 -0.51 22.98 14.85
C MET A 811 0.94 23.16 14.39
N SER A 812 1.27 24.35 13.91
CA SER A 812 2.64 24.66 13.42
C SER A 812 3.56 25.16 14.53
N ASP A 813 3.02 25.64 15.65
CA ASP A 813 3.81 26.05 16.83
C ASP A 813 4.20 24.80 17.62
N PRO A 814 5.50 24.57 17.89
CA PRO A 814 5.96 23.37 18.57
C PRO A 814 5.49 23.27 20.04
N ILE A 815 5.22 24.38 20.69
CA ILE A 815 4.74 24.39 22.09
C ILE A 815 3.28 23.97 22.13
N VAL A 816 2.46 24.55 21.26
CA VAL A 816 1.04 24.19 21.09
C VAL A 816 0.91 22.73 20.69
N PHE A 817 1.79 22.27 19.81
CA PHE A 817 1.85 20.87 19.36
C PHE A 817 2.22 19.91 20.50
N TYR A 818 3.26 20.21 21.27
CA TYR A 818 3.70 19.42 22.41
C TYR A 818 2.61 19.29 23.48
N ASN A 819 1.97 20.41 23.82
CA ASN A 819 0.90 20.45 24.82
C ASN A 819 -0.43 19.87 24.27
N ARG A 820 -0.54 19.60 22.97
CA ARG A 820 -1.78 19.18 22.29
C ARG A 820 -2.97 20.09 22.59
N GLU A 821 -2.72 21.41 22.59
CA GLU A 821 -3.71 22.39 23.01
C GLU A 821 -4.89 22.54 22.05
N ASP A 822 -4.68 22.29 20.77
CA ASP A 822 -5.65 22.50 19.68
C ASP A 822 -5.88 21.25 18.84
N LEU A 823 -5.98 20.08 19.47
CA LEU A 823 -6.26 18.84 18.75
C LEU A 823 -7.65 18.86 18.11
N TRP A 824 -7.70 18.49 16.83
CA TRP A 824 -8.96 18.37 16.09
C TRP A 824 -9.39 16.90 15.97
N ARG A 825 -10.65 16.72 15.59
CA ARG A 825 -11.22 15.43 15.18
C ARG A 825 -12.20 15.62 14.03
N VAL A 826 -12.44 14.56 13.29
CA VAL A 826 -13.57 14.49 12.38
C VAL A 826 -14.85 14.41 13.21
N PRO A 827 -15.84 15.29 12.96
CA PRO A 827 -17.11 15.23 13.67
C PRO A 827 -17.87 13.94 13.37
N VAL A 828 -18.80 13.61 14.24
CA VAL A 828 -19.70 12.47 14.09
C VAL A 828 -21.03 12.95 13.53
N GLU A 829 -21.62 12.19 12.63
CA GLU A 829 -22.99 12.40 12.11
C GLU A 829 -23.88 11.21 12.50
N ILE A 830 -25.20 11.40 12.44
CA ILE A 830 -26.18 10.34 12.61
C ILE A 830 -26.63 9.88 11.24
N TYR A 831 -26.24 8.68 10.84
CA TYR A 831 -26.71 8.06 9.61
C TYR A 831 -27.54 6.82 9.94
N ALA A 832 -28.77 6.75 9.44
CA ALA A 832 -29.69 5.63 9.69
C ALA A 832 -29.76 5.23 11.19
N SER A 833 -29.86 6.21 12.09
CA SER A 833 -29.89 6.05 13.55
C SER A 833 -28.60 5.52 14.20
N LYS A 834 -27.48 5.51 13.45
CA LYS A 834 -26.15 5.14 13.97
C LYS A 834 -25.20 6.32 13.90
N GLN A 835 -24.43 6.49 14.96
CA GLN A 835 -23.35 7.47 14.96
C GLN A 835 -22.17 6.90 14.17
N GLN A 836 -21.64 7.69 13.24
CA GLN A 836 -20.46 7.38 12.45
C GLN A 836 -19.63 8.65 12.23
N PRO A 837 -18.31 8.57 12.05
CA PRO A 837 -17.52 9.71 11.60
C PRO A 837 -18.04 10.19 10.25
N MET A 838 -18.07 11.51 10.04
CA MET A 838 -18.41 12.07 8.73
C MET A 838 -17.43 11.60 7.66
N GLU A 839 -17.95 11.21 6.51
CA GLU A 839 -17.15 10.89 5.33
C GLU A 839 -16.92 12.16 4.49
N PRO A 840 -15.76 12.31 3.83
CA PRO A 840 -15.56 13.39 2.87
C PRO A 840 -16.64 13.35 1.78
N TYR A 841 -17.17 14.51 1.40
CA TYR A 841 -18.24 14.61 0.42
C TYR A 841 -17.95 15.60 -0.68
N TYR A 842 -18.35 15.25 -1.91
CA TYR A 842 -18.23 16.11 -3.06
C TYR A 842 -19.41 17.08 -3.16
N LEU A 843 -19.12 18.33 -3.51
CA LEU A 843 -20.13 19.36 -3.76
C LEU A 843 -19.65 20.33 -4.85
N ILE A 844 -20.56 20.78 -5.71
CA ILE A 844 -20.34 21.93 -6.60
C ILE A 844 -20.79 23.17 -5.84
N MET A 845 -19.85 24.07 -5.57
CA MET A 845 -20.17 25.31 -4.88
C MET A 845 -19.24 26.45 -5.29
N ARG A 846 -19.69 27.67 -5.04
CA ARG A 846 -18.88 28.88 -5.18
C ARG A 846 -18.16 29.19 -3.87
N LEU A 847 -16.84 29.26 -3.92
CA LEU A 847 -16.06 29.73 -2.79
C LEU A 847 -16.31 31.23 -2.56
N PRO A 848 -16.24 31.72 -1.30
CA PRO A 848 -16.46 33.13 -1.00
C PRO A 848 -15.51 34.10 -1.72
N THR A 849 -14.33 33.63 -2.09
CA THR A 849 -13.29 34.40 -2.78
C THR A 849 -13.33 34.25 -4.30
N GLU A 850 -14.15 33.34 -4.83
CA GLU A 850 -14.18 33.00 -6.25
C GLU A 850 -15.48 33.47 -6.94
N LYS A 851 -15.41 33.61 -8.27
CA LYS A 851 -16.55 34.03 -9.07
C LYS A 851 -17.33 32.88 -9.70
N THR A 852 -16.70 31.74 -9.81
CA THR A 852 -17.24 30.54 -10.48
C THR A 852 -17.38 29.38 -9.51
N GLU A 853 -18.35 28.54 -9.75
CA GLU A 853 -18.55 27.32 -8.97
C GLU A 853 -17.55 26.25 -9.39
N GLU A 854 -17.05 25.50 -8.40
CA GLU A 854 -16.09 24.42 -8.56
C GLU A 854 -16.58 23.13 -7.90
N PHE A 855 -16.14 22.01 -8.45
CA PHE A 855 -16.36 20.70 -7.86
C PHE A 855 -15.27 20.44 -6.83
N MET A 856 -15.64 20.23 -5.59
CA MET A 856 -14.71 20.11 -4.46
C MET A 856 -15.05 18.92 -3.59
N LEU A 857 -14.02 18.33 -2.97
CA LEU A 857 -14.15 17.34 -1.90
C LEU A 857 -13.93 18.04 -0.57
N MET A 858 -14.81 17.82 0.42
CA MET A 858 -14.88 18.61 1.63
C MET A 858 -14.99 17.77 2.88
N LEU A 859 -14.45 18.30 4.00
CA LEU A 859 -14.61 17.71 5.34
C LEU A 859 -14.51 18.80 6.42
N PRO A 860 -15.49 18.91 7.33
CA PRO A 860 -15.43 19.79 8.51
C PRO A 860 -14.60 19.16 9.64
N PHE A 861 -14.09 20.00 10.55
CA PHE A 861 -13.38 19.59 11.75
C PHE A 861 -13.91 20.27 13.00
N THR A 862 -13.88 19.53 14.11
CA THR A 862 -14.23 20.02 15.45
C THR A 862 -13.04 19.80 16.41
N PRO A 863 -12.91 20.56 17.50
CA PRO A 863 -11.92 20.26 18.52
C PRO A 863 -12.16 18.86 19.13
N ALA A 864 -11.11 18.20 19.54
CA ALA A 864 -11.22 16.87 20.16
C ALA A 864 -12.12 16.84 21.41
N SER A 865 -12.20 17.95 22.13
CA SER A 865 -12.94 18.09 23.41
C SER A 865 -14.29 18.79 23.29
N ARG A 866 -14.69 19.29 22.11
CA ARG A 866 -15.91 20.09 21.91
C ARG A 866 -16.52 19.78 20.56
N ASN A 867 -17.81 20.09 20.39
CA ASN A 867 -18.56 19.79 19.17
C ASN A 867 -18.78 21.02 18.25
N ASN A 868 -18.18 22.17 18.59
CA ASN A 868 -18.27 23.36 17.73
C ASN A 868 -17.32 23.24 16.52
N LEU A 869 -17.70 23.81 15.41
CA LEU A 869 -16.90 23.82 14.19
C LEU A 869 -15.67 24.73 14.34
N VAL A 870 -14.49 24.27 13.97
CA VAL A 870 -13.22 25.04 14.04
C VAL A 870 -12.54 25.24 12.72
N ALA A 871 -12.74 24.31 11.79
CA ALA A 871 -12.16 24.38 10.46
C ALA A 871 -12.95 23.55 9.46
N TRP A 872 -12.65 23.79 8.19
CA TRP A 872 -13.26 23.10 7.07
C TRP A 872 -12.22 23.00 5.94
N LEU A 873 -11.92 21.77 5.54
CA LEU A 873 -10.96 21.48 4.47
C LEU A 873 -11.68 21.21 3.17
N ALA A 874 -11.20 21.82 2.08
CA ALA A 874 -11.64 21.57 0.72
C ALA A 874 -10.48 21.20 -0.19
N ALA A 875 -10.69 20.23 -1.05
CA ALA A 875 -9.80 19.89 -2.15
C ALA A 875 -10.47 20.21 -3.49
N ARG A 876 -9.83 21.05 -4.30
CA ARG A 876 -10.34 21.54 -5.57
C ARG A 876 -10.10 20.50 -6.66
N SER A 877 -11.15 20.20 -7.46
CA SER A 877 -11.12 19.14 -8.50
C SER A 877 -11.13 19.68 -9.93
N ASP A 878 -11.45 20.94 -10.15
CA ASP A 878 -11.53 21.51 -11.49
C ASP A 878 -10.15 21.88 -12.06
N LEU A 879 -9.98 21.74 -13.37
CA LEU A 879 -8.70 21.72 -14.08
C LEU A 879 -7.73 22.84 -13.71
N GLU A 880 -8.22 24.08 -13.60
CA GLU A 880 -7.37 25.26 -13.35
C GLU A 880 -6.79 25.25 -11.93
N HIS A 881 -7.49 24.64 -10.99
CA HIS A 881 -7.15 24.61 -9.57
C HIS A 881 -6.96 23.20 -9.02
N TYR A 882 -6.93 22.18 -9.90
CA TYR A 882 -6.81 20.79 -9.51
C TYR A 882 -5.62 20.56 -8.57
N GLY A 883 -5.89 19.83 -7.48
CA GLY A 883 -4.85 19.45 -6.51
C GLY A 883 -4.59 20.48 -5.41
N SER A 884 -5.15 21.70 -5.50
CA SER A 884 -5.02 22.69 -4.44
C SER A 884 -5.95 22.39 -3.26
N LEU A 885 -5.41 22.52 -2.03
CA LEU A 885 -6.13 22.36 -0.79
C LEU A 885 -6.37 23.74 -0.15
N LEU A 886 -7.58 23.95 0.31
CA LEU A 886 -8.00 25.15 1.02
C LEU A 886 -8.53 24.79 2.40
N LEU A 887 -8.00 25.45 3.45
CA LEU A 887 -8.43 25.30 4.82
C LEU A 887 -9.05 26.59 5.33
N TYR A 888 -10.36 26.63 5.48
CA TYR A 888 -11.03 27.70 6.19
C TYR A 888 -10.97 27.46 7.70
N ARG A 889 -10.41 28.42 8.44
CA ARG A 889 -10.39 28.39 9.91
C ARG A 889 -11.41 29.37 10.46
N PHE A 890 -12.17 28.93 11.44
CA PHE A 890 -13.19 29.74 12.10
C PHE A 890 -12.58 30.46 13.32
N PRO A 891 -13.07 31.70 13.62
CA PRO A 891 -12.62 32.43 14.79
C PRO A 891 -12.95 31.71 16.10
N LYS A 892 -11.95 31.48 16.96
CA LYS A 892 -12.14 30.75 18.24
C LYS A 892 -13.04 31.49 19.24
N GLN A 893 -13.22 32.81 19.05
CA GLN A 893 -14.07 33.64 19.92
C GLN A 893 -15.56 33.49 19.65
N ARG A 894 -15.94 32.82 18.57
CA ARG A 894 -17.33 32.57 18.21
C ARG A 894 -17.69 31.11 18.32
N LEU A 895 -18.90 30.87 18.82
CA LEU A 895 -19.49 29.55 18.81
C LEU A 895 -20.17 29.35 17.43
N ILE A 896 -19.59 28.47 16.60
CA ILE A 896 -20.17 28.03 15.36
C ILE A 896 -20.58 26.58 15.54
N PHE A 897 -21.87 26.29 15.34
CA PHE A 897 -22.38 24.95 15.56
C PHE A 897 -21.70 23.94 14.64
N GLY A 898 -21.15 22.89 15.22
CA GLY A 898 -20.63 21.76 14.47
C GLY A 898 -21.73 20.75 14.12
N PRO A 899 -21.46 19.78 13.26
CA PRO A 899 -22.44 18.79 12.82
C PRO A 899 -23.17 18.10 13.96
N GLU A 900 -22.47 17.62 14.98
CA GLU A 900 -23.08 16.97 16.16
C GLU A 900 -24.05 17.88 16.94
N GLN A 901 -23.78 19.18 16.99
CA GLN A 901 -24.66 20.14 17.65
C GLN A 901 -25.90 20.38 16.81
N VAL A 902 -25.75 20.50 15.49
CA VAL A 902 -26.89 20.68 14.59
C VAL A 902 -27.76 19.43 14.59
N GLU A 903 -27.19 18.24 14.56
CA GLU A 903 -27.90 16.97 14.71
C GLU A 903 -28.70 16.89 16.03
N ALA A 904 -28.07 17.32 17.12
CA ALA A 904 -28.75 17.38 18.41
C ALA A 904 -29.94 18.35 18.40
N LEU A 905 -29.79 19.51 17.77
CA LEU A 905 -30.86 20.50 17.63
C LEU A 905 -32.02 19.99 16.73
N ILE A 906 -31.69 19.33 15.63
CA ILE A 906 -32.65 18.67 14.73
C ILE A 906 -33.49 17.66 15.52
N ASN A 907 -32.84 16.79 16.29
CA ASN A 907 -33.53 15.77 17.09
C ASN A 907 -34.29 16.33 18.30
N GLN A 908 -34.00 17.55 18.73
CA GLN A 908 -34.71 18.25 19.79
C GLN A 908 -35.91 19.04 19.26
N GLU A 909 -35.98 19.33 17.94
CA GLU A 909 -37.11 20.06 17.33
C GLU A 909 -38.39 19.22 17.44
N PRO A 910 -39.46 19.70 18.15
CA PRO A 910 -40.64 18.88 18.43
C PRO A 910 -41.33 18.32 17.18
N GLU A 911 -41.48 19.14 16.13
CA GLU A 911 -42.13 18.72 14.87
C GLU A 911 -41.33 17.58 14.21
N ILE A 912 -40.00 17.68 14.19
CA ILE A 912 -39.12 16.69 13.57
C ILE A 912 -39.09 15.40 14.38
N SER A 913 -38.86 15.51 15.69
CA SER A 913 -38.80 14.38 16.63
C SER A 913 -40.10 13.56 16.63
N GLU A 914 -41.25 14.22 16.62
CA GLU A 914 -42.55 13.57 16.52
C GLU A 914 -42.67 12.77 15.21
N GLN A 915 -42.36 13.38 14.08
CA GLN A 915 -42.51 12.73 12.76
C GLN A 915 -41.54 11.55 12.60
N ILE A 916 -40.29 11.71 13.01
CA ILE A 916 -39.32 10.60 12.96
C ILE A 916 -39.80 9.43 13.82
N SER A 917 -40.33 9.73 15.03
CA SER A 917 -40.86 8.72 15.95
C SER A 917 -42.10 8.02 15.40
N LEU A 918 -42.98 8.74 14.71
CA LEU A 918 -44.15 8.17 14.08
C LEU A 918 -43.81 7.26 12.90
N TRP A 919 -42.87 7.65 12.05
CA TRP A 919 -42.45 6.89 10.87
C TRP A 919 -41.54 5.72 11.18
N SER A 920 -40.90 5.70 12.35
CA SER A 920 -40.05 4.58 12.81
C SER A 920 -40.84 3.51 13.58
N ARG A 921 -42.16 3.43 13.37
CA ARG A 921 -43.05 2.42 13.98
C ARG A 921 -43.39 1.33 12.96
N GLN A 922 -43.54 0.11 13.49
CA GLN A 922 -44.09 -1.10 12.83
C GLN A 922 -44.11 -1.11 11.29
N GLY A 923 -43.07 -1.67 10.69
CA GLY A 923 -43.00 -1.93 9.27
C GLY A 923 -42.34 -0.82 8.42
N SER A 924 -41.95 0.30 9.04
CA SER A 924 -41.17 1.35 8.36
C SER A 924 -39.98 1.82 9.21
N ARG A 925 -38.94 2.28 8.54
CA ARG A 925 -37.73 2.82 9.15
C ARG A 925 -37.37 4.16 8.51
N VAL A 926 -37.06 5.14 9.35
CA VAL A 926 -36.49 6.41 8.90
C VAL A 926 -34.98 6.29 8.77
N ILE A 927 -34.47 6.76 7.64
CA ILE A 927 -33.03 6.92 7.41
C ILE A 927 -32.75 8.42 7.37
N GLN A 928 -32.06 8.93 8.40
CA GLN A 928 -31.40 10.23 8.34
C GLN A 928 -30.21 10.07 7.40
N GLY A 929 -30.13 10.93 6.38
CA GLY A 929 -29.01 10.93 5.42
C GLY A 929 -27.79 11.67 5.95
N ASN A 930 -26.79 11.90 5.09
CA ASN A 930 -25.62 12.65 5.49
C ASN A 930 -25.95 14.15 5.72
N LEU A 931 -25.48 14.70 6.83
CA LEU A 931 -25.58 16.13 7.10
C LEU A 931 -24.53 16.90 6.30
N LEU A 932 -24.94 17.76 5.38
CA LEU A 932 -24.06 18.61 4.60
C LEU A 932 -23.85 19.96 5.27
N VAL A 933 -22.59 20.37 5.43
CA VAL A 933 -22.20 21.71 5.89
C VAL A 933 -21.75 22.52 4.67
N ILE A 934 -22.51 23.53 4.30
CA ILE A 934 -22.32 24.26 3.04
C ILE A 934 -22.04 25.73 3.35
N PRO A 935 -20.82 26.22 3.12
CA PRO A 935 -20.54 27.64 3.16
C PRO A 935 -21.25 28.37 2.01
N ILE A 936 -22.01 29.42 2.32
CA ILE A 936 -22.65 30.28 1.33
C ILE A 936 -22.38 31.73 1.74
N GLU A 937 -21.75 32.48 0.87
CA GLU A 937 -21.27 33.85 1.15
C GLU A 937 -20.44 33.87 2.45
N GLN A 938 -20.90 34.58 3.46
CA GLN A 938 -20.25 34.62 4.79
C GLN A 938 -21.13 33.97 5.86
N SER A 939 -21.74 32.82 5.53
CA SER A 939 -22.56 32.04 6.49
C SER A 939 -22.50 30.55 6.17
N LEU A 940 -23.16 29.74 7.01
CA LEU A 940 -23.25 28.29 6.85
C LEU A 940 -24.71 27.86 6.71
N LEU A 941 -24.93 26.99 5.74
CA LEU A 941 -26.17 26.28 5.56
C LEU A 941 -25.96 24.80 5.85
N TYR A 942 -26.90 24.20 6.63
CA TYR A 942 -26.89 22.77 6.92
C TYR A 942 -28.08 22.14 6.24
N VAL A 943 -27.86 21.03 5.52
CA VAL A 943 -28.91 20.32 4.80
C VAL A 943 -28.80 18.84 5.07
N GLU A 944 -29.92 18.21 5.46
CA GLU A 944 -30.01 16.78 5.73
C GLU A 944 -31.22 16.19 5.04
N PRO A 945 -31.07 15.24 4.12
CA PRO A 945 -32.17 14.51 3.51
C PRO A 945 -32.70 13.42 4.43
N LEU A 946 -34.02 13.20 4.43
CA LEU A 946 -34.67 12.20 5.26
C LEU A 946 -35.43 11.21 4.38
N TYR A 947 -35.02 9.94 4.45
CA TYR A 947 -35.61 8.87 3.67
C TYR A 947 -36.49 7.98 4.54
N LEU A 948 -37.52 7.42 3.91
CA LEU A 948 -38.37 6.40 4.50
C LEU A 948 -38.26 5.12 3.69
N GLU A 949 -38.04 4.01 4.38
CA GLU A 949 -38.00 2.67 3.77
C GLU A 949 -38.92 1.72 4.52
N ALA A 950 -39.50 0.73 3.82
CA ALA A 950 -40.21 -0.37 4.45
C ALA A 950 -39.18 -1.38 4.99
N GLU A 951 -39.47 -2.01 6.14
CA GLU A 951 -38.60 -3.05 6.71
C GLU A 951 -38.50 -4.29 5.80
N GLU A 952 -39.60 -4.65 5.14
CA GLU A 952 -39.65 -5.67 4.08
C GLU A 952 -39.70 -4.96 2.71
N ASN A 953 -38.84 -5.36 1.76
CA ASN A 953 -38.67 -4.73 0.44
C ASN A 953 -38.18 -3.28 0.50
N SER A 954 -37.00 -3.11 1.06
CA SER A 954 -36.34 -1.83 1.25
C SER A 954 -36.19 -1.01 -0.05
N LEU A 955 -37.08 -0.05 -0.26
CA LEU A 955 -37.04 0.94 -1.33
C LEU A 955 -37.05 2.34 -0.67
N PRO A 956 -35.86 2.93 -0.42
CA PRO A 956 -35.78 4.24 0.20
C PRO A 956 -36.42 5.31 -0.67
N THR A 957 -37.31 6.10 -0.08
CA THR A 957 -37.95 7.26 -0.72
C THR A 957 -37.59 8.53 0.06
N LEU A 958 -37.18 9.58 -0.61
CA LEU A 958 -36.97 10.88 0.01
C LEU A 958 -38.35 11.49 0.39
N VAL A 959 -38.56 11.68 1.66
CA VAL A 959 -39.84 12.17 2.17
C VAL A 959 -39.77 13.59 2.69
N ARG A 960 -38.61 14.00 3.20
CA ARG A 960 -38.37 15.34 3.77
C ARG A 960 -36.94 15.79 3.54
N VAL A 961 -36.76 17.11 3.59
CA VAL A 961 -35.46 17.76 3.65
C VAL A 961 -35.44 18.66 4.87
N ILE A 962 -34.45 18.49 5.71
CA ILE A 962 -34.20 19.33 6.87
C ILE A 962 -33.17 20.39 6.46
N VAL A 963 -33.48 21.64 6.72
CA VAL A 963 -32.56 22.76 6.48
C VAL A 963 -32.40 23.54 7.78
N ALA A 964 -31.13 23.75 8.17
CA ALA A 964 -30.80 24.58 9.32
C ALA A 964 -29.89 25.74 8.89
N SER A 965 -30.15 26.92 9.42
CA SER A 965 -29.32 28.12 9.29
C SER A 965 -29.43 28.94 10.56
N GLU A 966 -28.31 29.27 11.17
CA GLU A 966 -28.24 29.91 12.48
C GLU A 966 -29.05 29.12 13.56
N ASN A 967 -30.09 29.72 14.10
CA ASN A 967 -30.98 29.13 15.13
C ASN A 967 -32.30 28.61 14.57
N ARG A 968 -32.47 28.57 13.26
CA ARG A 968 -33.70 28.12 12.61
C ARG A 968 -33.50 26.75 12.00
N ILE A 969 -34.40 25.84 12.28
CA ILE A 969 -34.44 24.50 11.73
C ILE A 969 -35.84 24.26 11.17
N VAL A 970 -35.90 23.81 9.94
CA VAL A 970 -37.18 23.58 9.22
C VAL A 970 -37.10 22.26 8.50
N MET A 971 -38.16 21.48 8.54
CA MET A 971 -38.32 20.24 7.78
C MET A 971 -39.49 20.38 6.83
N ARG A 972 -39.27 20.19 5.52
CA ARG A 972 -40.29 20.31 4.48
C ARG A 972 -40.16 19.17 3.44
N PRO A 973 -41.25 18.94 2.63
CA PRO A 973 -41.21 17.94 1.56
C PRO A 973 -40.12 18.18 0.52
N THR A 974 -39.79 19.43 0.24
CA THR A 974 -38.80 19.82 -0.77
C THR A 974 -37.76 20.78 -0.21
N LEU A 975 -36.56 20.78 -0.82
CA LEU A 975 -35.51 21.72 -0.45
C LEU A 975 -35.92 23.18 -0.65
N GLU A 976 -36.67 23.47 -1.72
CA GLU A 976 -37.12 24.82 -2.03
C GLU A 976 -38.08 25.35 -0.98
N GLU A 977 -39.06 24.55 -0.54
CA GLU A 977 -39.98 24.92 0.54
C GLU A 977 -39.21 25.14 1.87
N ALA A 978 -38.28 24.26 2.19
CA ALA A 978 -37.48 24.38 3.39
C ALA A 978 -36.61 25.66 3.38
N LEU A 979 -35.98 25.98 2.26
CA LEU A 979 -35.19 27.22 2.12
C LEU A 979 -36.10 28.47 2.22
N ARG A 980 -37.28 28.47 1.62
CA ARG A 980 -38.23 29.59 1.75
C ARG A 980 -38.65 29.83 3.19
N ASP A 981 -38.97 28.77 3.88
CA ASP A 981 -39.44 28.87 5.27
C ASP A 981 -38.31 29.27 6.24
N VAL A 982 -37.10 28.75 6.07
CA VAL A 982 -35.93 29.16 6.88
C VAL A 982 -35.66 30.65 6.70
N PHE A 983 -35.74 31.19 5.46
CA PHE A 983 -35.44 32.59 5.18
C PHE A 983 -36.66 33.51 5.11
N GLN A 984 -37.87 33.02 5.47
CA GLN A 984 -39.13 33.77 5.50
C GLN A 984 -39.43 34.53 4.15
N ALA A 985 -39.17 33.85 3.03
CA ALA A 985 -39.43 34.43 1.73
C ALA A 985 -40.97 34.63 1.52
N PRO A 986 -41.40 35.67 0.78
CA PRO A 986 -42.81 35.86 0.47
C PRO A 986 -43.35 34.63 -0.32
N PRO A 987 -44.65 34.25 -0.11
CA PRO A 987 -45.26 33.14 -0.81
C PRO A 987 -45.23 33.35 -2.32
N ILE A 988 -45.04 32.26 -3.07
CA ILE A 988 -45.14 32.30 -4.55
C ILE A 988 -46.55 32.78 -4.89
N GLN A 989 -46.66 33.93 -5.55
CA GLN A 989 -47.89 34.25 -6.24
C GLN A 989 -48.02 33.25 -7.40
N PRO A 990 -49.12 32.45 -7.49
CA PRO A 990 -49.29 31.60 -8.64
C PRO A 990 -49.36 32.50 -9.87
N ASP A 991 -48.58 32.19 -10.91
CA ASP A 991 -48.66 32.91 -12.20
C ASP A 991 -50.12 32.96 -12.61
N LEU A 992 -50.69 34.15 -12.58
CA LEU A 992 -52.01 34.38 -13.14
C LEU A 992 -51.95 33.93 -14.60
N PRO A 993 -52.87 33.05 -15.05
CA PRO A 993 -52.86 32.64 -16.44
C PRO A 993 -52.95 33.90 -17.30
N LEU A 994 -52.02 34.08 -18.21
CA LEU A 994 -52.04 35.14 -19.23
C LEU A 994 -53.42 35.08 -19.91
N THR A 995 -54.35 35.96 -19.53
CA THR A 995 -55.56 36.19 -20.26
C THR A 995 -55.13 36.74 -21.63
N LEU A 996 -55.29 35.91 -22.66
CA LEU A 996 -55.16 36.35 -24.03
C LEU A 996 -56.18 37.48 -24.24
N PRO A 997 -55.80 38.62 -24.82
CA PRO A 997 -56.75 39.65 -25.15
C PRO A 997 -57.78 39.08 -26.17
N THR A 998 -59.07 39.15 -25.84
CA THR A 998 -60.12 38.85 -26.73
C THR A 998 -59.98 39.76 -27.92
N PRO A 999 -60.09 39.30 -29.18
CA PRO A 999 -60.10 40.16 -30.33
C PRO A 999 -61.43 40.97 -30.28
N GLU A 1000 -61.30 42.31 -30.27
CA GLU A 1000 -62.45 43.21 -30.49
C GLU A 1000 -63.09 42.93 -31.86
N ALA A 1001 -64.35 42.57 -31.85
CA ALA A 1001 -65.18 42.48 -33.06
C ALA A 1001 -65.48 43.90 -33.59
N SER A 1002 -64.99 44.17 -34.76
CA SER A 1002 -65.51 45.22 -35.61
C SER A 1002 -65.96 44.67 -36.95
#